data_f6673f898be14f31dd3d65df971556d1
#
_entry.id   f6673f898be14f31dd3d65df971556d1
#
_cell.length_a   1.000
_cell.length_b   1.000
_cell.length_c   1.000
_cell.angle_alpha   90.00
_cell.angle_beta   90.00
_cell.angle_gamma   90.00
#
_symmetry.space_group_name_H-M   'P 1'
#
loop_
_entity.id
_entity.type
_entity.pdbx_description
1 polymer ?
#
loop_
_entity_poly.entity_id
_entity_poly.type
_entity_poly.pdbx_seq_one_letter_code
_entity_poly.pdbx_strand_id
1 'polypeptide(L)'
;MRTPRIDRMRERHFNTTPCITAEHLVLQTQAYKQFAGDAVPVFRAKVVNHILEHMSCMIFDDELIVGTPTNAYRGANLHPDFQSSSWYVRDIDEFSTRPKDPYRISPEDKATILETLPYWQDKSMEDISDAVMPEYIQQLEADDILCVGLENGVSGETTCDHEKVLRLGMRGYIEECQRNIDSCVPQTQEDAAKVDFWRACIIQAQGLVTYAHRMADEAERQAAACSNEVRAAELRGIAENCRVVPENPPQTFAQAVQMVWFVHVMFHIEVCTTACGFGRFDQYMWPFYKNDVIDEGILTRDEALELVECLYLKACEVYEVRDTWYATAFAGYPMWQILVVGGMKRDGSDASNDLSLLCLQAADDLQTTQPVMALRVCDTTPHELIDFGCKMIQEGQANPGFFNDETAMKMALGKGGTLEDARDWTIVGCIQAGPGGGGTDGSPDAGYVNMGKMVEFVLHNGIDPRTGKLMGLRTGDPREFTNIEQFKDALKKQIIHAYDQIRIGYNLMQSIHMNRYPVIFASMVTAGCVESGKSVQQGGARVSTCGMYVTGAANLADCIAAVEKCVFEDGDVTMDELIAACDANFEGYERLRQLLLNKPEKYGNDSPHVDGIYREMMHYVADEVQSWPDARGGHYAFGIDSQTMNIPHGEVTGALPDGRLAGEAFCDASSPMMGRDICGPTATVKSVAAIDQPDLQEGALFNLRFDPKGVQGEGGRRIIEGVIRTFFQHGGEHIQINVVDNKTLLAAQENPEHYRGLMVRVAGYMAYFTELDRSAQNAIIARTAHLSA
;
A
#
# COMPACT_ATOMS: atom_id res chain seq x y z
N MET A 1 -14.92 -25.22 -2.89
CA MET A 1 -15.30 -25.56 -1.46
C MET A 1 -14.02 -25.95 -0.75
N ARG A 2 -13.73 -25.29 0.37
CA ARG A 2 -12.49 -25.50 1.14
C ARG A 2 -12.33 -26.94 1.59
N THR A 3 -11.08 -27.42 1.63
CA THR A 3 -10.73 -28.70 2.24
C THR A 3 -10.76 -28.61 3.77
N PRO A 4 -10.85 -29.72 4.51
CA PRO A 4 -10.74 -29.72 5.98
C PRO A 4 -9.41 -29.13 6.49
N ARG A 5 -8.32 -29.19 5.71
CA ARG A 5 -7.03 -28.53 5.98
C ARG A 5 -7.22 -27.03 6.02
N ILE A 6 -7.74 -26.48 4.95
CA ILE A 6 -7.95 -25.04 4.78
C ILE A 6 -8.90 -24.48 5.85
N ASP A 7 -9.95 -25.23 6.20
CA ASP A 7 -10.84 -24.82 7.29
C ASP A 7 -10.11 -24.72 8.63
N ARG A 8 -9.23 -25.68 8.99
CA ARG A 8 -8.45 -25.62 10.24
C ARG A 8 -7.43 -24.47 10.22
N MET A 9 -6.72 -24.27 9.10
CA MET A 9 -5.76 -23.16 8.97
C MET A 9 -6.47 -21.80 9.10
N ARG A 10 -7.63 -21.67 8.44
CA ARG A 10 -8.46 -20.45 8.52
C ARG A 10 -8.98 -20.23 9.95
N GLU A 11 -9.46 -21.26 10.62
CA GLU A 11 -9.89 -21.18 12.01
C GLU A 11 -8.75 -20.76 12.95
N ARG A 12 -7.55 -21.30 12.76
CA ARG A 12 -6.34 -20.87 13.47
C ARG A 12 -6.07 -19.39 13.26
N HIS A 13 -6.18 -18.89 12.02
CA HIS A 13 -5.99 -17.48 11.72
C HIS A 13 -6.94 -16.60 12.52
N PHE A 14 -8.24 -16.87 12.50
CA PHE A 14 -9.25 -16.06 13.21
C PHE A 14 -9.14 -16.15 14.74
N ASN A 15 -8.61 -17.23 15.27
CA ASN A 15 -8.50 -17.43 16.71
C ASN A 15 -7.15 -16.97 17.29
N THR A 16 -6.22 -16.49 16.46
CA THR A 16 -4.89 -16.03 16.92
C THR A 16 -4.80 -14.51 16.80
N THR A 17 -4.58 -13.81 17.90
CA THR A 17 -4.26 -12.38 17.87
C THR A 17 -2.80 -12.17 17.46
N PRO A 18 -2.46 -11.16 16.63
CA PRO A 18 -1.08 -10.82 16.30
C PRO A 18 -0.22 -10.58 17.56
N CYS A 19 1.08 -10.90 17.46
CA CYS A 19 2.00 -10.70 18.58
C CYS A 19 3.34 -10.14 18.12
N ILE A 20 4.02 -9.43 19.02
CA ILE A 20 5.39 -8.94 18.81
C ILE A 20 6.36 -9.97 19.37
N THR A 21 7.43 -10.24 18.61
CA THR A 21 8.50 -11.16 19.00
C THR A 21 9.85 -10.44 19.11
N ALA A 22 10.72 -10.90 20.03
CA ALA A 22 12.02 -10.28 20.27
C ALA A 22 13.16 -10.86 19.44
N GLU A 23 12.97 -12.02 18.81
CA GLU A 23 14.06 -12.79 18.18
C GLU A 23 14.81 -12.00 17.13
N HIS A 24 14.10 -11.37 16.20
CA HIS A 24 14.68 -10.58 15.12
C HIS A 24 15.53 -9.43 15.67
N LEU A 25 15.01 -8.65 16.61
CA LEU A 25 15.69 -7.55 17.28
C LEU A 25 17.01 -8.01 17.93
N VAL A 26 17.01 -9.15 18.61
CA VAL A 26 18.19 -9.72 19.27
C VAL A 26 19.25 -10.12 18.25
N LEU A 27 18.86 -10.89 17.23
CA LEU A 27 19.77 -11.36 16.18
C LEU A 27 20.36 -10.20 15.37
N GLN A 28 19.53 -9.23 15.02
CA GLN A 28 19.97 -8.02 14.33
C GLN A 28 20.98 -7.23 15.17
N THR A 29 20.72 -7.06 16.47
CA THR A 29 21.63 -6.38 17.39
C THR A 29 22.98 -7.10 17.53
N GLN A 30 22.96 -8.42 17.56
CA GLN A 30 24.21 -9.23 17.58
C GLN A 30 25.01 -8.99 16.30
N ALA A 31 24.35 -9.06 15.13
CA ALA A 31 24.99 -8.86 13.84
C ALA A 31 25.57 -7.44 13.67
N TYR A 32 24.85 -6.42 14.10
CA TYR A 32 25.35 -5.04 14.08
C TYR A 32 26.62 -4.83 14.90
N LYS A 33 26.72 -5.50 16.06
CA LYS A 33 27.93 -5.48 16.89
C LYS A 33 29.09 -6.26 16.27
N GLN A 34 28.79 -7.35 15.56
CA GLN A 34 29.79 -8.26 15.01
C GLN A 34 30.43 -7.73 13.72
N PHE A 35 29.62 -7.14 12.82
CA PHE A 35 30.05 -6.77 11.48
C PHE A 35 30.34 -5.26 11.29
N ALA A 36 30.33 -4.50 12.36
CA ALA A 36 30.67 -3.08 12.33
C ALA A 36 32.04 -2.85 11.69
N GLY A 37 32.09 -2.03 10.63
CA GLY A 37 33.34 -1.69 9.91
C GLY A 37 33.47 -2.29 8.52
N ASP A 38 32.56 -3.16 8.11
CA ASP A 38 32.44 -3.58 6.70
C ASP A 38 31.89 -2.45 5.82
N ALA A 39 32.10 -2.53 4.50
CA ALA A 39 31.41 -1.65 3.54
C ALA A 39 29.90 -1.77 3.70
N VAL A 40 29.19 -0.63 3.62
CA VAL A 40 27.77 -0.57 3.98
C VAL A 40 26.90 -1.65 3.30
N PRO A 41 26.97 -1.89 1.98
CA PRO A 41 26.17 -2.94 1.36
C PRO A 41 26.51 -4.34 1.91
N VAL A 42 27.80 -4.64 2.09
CA VAL A 42 28.28 -5.91 2.62
C VAL A 42 27.87 -6.08 4.09
N PHE A 43 27.97 -5.01 4.87
CA PHE A 43 27.51 -4.98 6.26
C PHE A 43 26.01 -5.33 6.34
N ARG A 44 25.18 -4.65 5.58
CA ARG A 44 23.72 -4.89 5.53
C ARG A 44 23.41 -6.35 5.16
N ALA A 45 24.08 -6.85 4.13
CA ALA A 45 23.90 -8.24 3.70
C ALA A 45 24.30 -9.26 4.77
N LYS A 46 25.40 -9.03 5.49
CA LYS A 46 25.84 -9.90 6.59
C LYS A 46 24.87 -9.87 7.77
N VAL A 47 24.27 -8.72 8.06
CA VAL A 47 23.26 -8.59 9.13
C VAL A 47 22.07 -9.51 8.83
N VAL A 48 21.50 -9.41 7.64
CA VAL A 48 20.35 -10.24 7.24
C VAL A 48 20.75 -11.72 7.14
N ASN A 49 21.94 -12.03 6.60
CA ASN A 49 22.43 -13.40 6.55
C ASN A 49 22.57 -14.02 7.96
N HIS A 50 23.07 -13.26 8.94
CA HIS A 50 23.14 -13.71 10.33
C HIS A 50 21.75 -14.04 10.90
N ILE A 51 20.74 -13.23 10.59
CA ILE A 51 19.36 -13.52 11.00
C ILE A 51 18.90 -14.84 10.38
N LEU A 52 19.07 -15.03 9.08
CA LEU A 52 18.69 -16.24 8.35
C LEU A 52 19.41 -17.51 8.83
N GLU A 53 20.64 -17.39 9.28
CA GLU A 53 21.44 -18.49 9.84
C GLU A 53 20.99 -18.91 11.25
N HIS A 54 20.38 -18.01 12.03
CA HIS A 54 20.14 -18.24 13.46
C HIS A 54 18.67 -18.18 13.87
N MET A 55 17.79 -17.53 13.10
CA MET A 55 16.36 -17.44 13.43
C MET A 55 15.71 -18.82 13.54
N SER A 56 14.64 -18.91 14.31
CA SER A 56 13.87 -20.15 14.47
C SER A 56 13.21 -20.56 13.16
N CYS A 57 13.27 -21.84 12.84
CA CYS A 57 12.54 -22.43 11.71
C CYS A 57 11.22 -23.02 12.23
N MET A 58 10.11 -22.41 11.88
CA MET A 58 8.77 -22.82 12.32
C MET A 58 7.99 -23.44 11.18
N ILE A 59 7.41 -24.62 11.40
CA ILE A 59 6.42 -25.26 10.53
C ILE A 59 5.19 -25.55 11.37
N PHE A 60 4.09 -24.89 11.06
CA PHE A 60 2.83 -25.06 11.78
C PHE A 60 2.02 -26.24 11.23
N ASP A 61 1.03 -26.66 11.99
CA ASP A 61 0.17 -27.77 11.57
C ASP A 61 -0.57 -27.42 10.26
N ASP A 62 -0.76 -28.43 9.43
CA ASP A 62 -1.47 -28.36 8.14
C ASP A 62 -0.77 -27.57 7.00
N GLU A 63 0.37 -26.91 7.25
CA GLU A 63 1.07 -26.16 6.20
C GLU A 63 1.60 -27.07 5.08
N LEU A 64 1.41 -26.65 3.82
CA LEU A 64 2.04 -27.23 2.63
C LEU A 64 3.17 -26.32 2.10
N ILE A 65 3.15 -25.05 2.46
CA ILE A 65 4.15 -24.03 2.14
C ILE A 65 4.72 -23.54 3.46
N VAL A 66 6.03 -23.46 3.57
CA VAL A 66 6.72 -23.21 4.84
C VAL A 66 7.63 -21.99 4.76
N GLY A 67 7.94 -21.46 5.92
CA GLY A 67 8.71 -20.23 6.12
C GLY A 67 7.86 -19.16 6.79
N THR A 68 8.47 -18.43 7.72
CA THR A 68 7.85 -17.30 8.41
C THR A 68 8.94 -16.29 8.79
N PRO A 69 8.66 -14.98 8.73
CA PRO A 69 9.65 -13.99 9.13
C PRO A 69 9.90 -13.93 10.63
N THR A 70 9.11 -14.65 11.45
CA THR A 70 9.15 -14.62 12.92
C THR A 70 9.13 -16.04 13.50
N ASN A 71 9.34 -16.14 14.80
CA ASN A 71 9.23 -17.39 15.54
C ASN A 71 7.83 -17.66 16.13
N ALA A 72 6.81 -16.93 15.66
CA ALA A 72 5.43 -17.09 16.13
C ALA A 72 4.44 -16.99 14.96
N TYR A 73 3.30 -17.68 15.08
CA TYR A 73 2.17 -17.52 14.16
C TYR A 73 1.55 -16.14 14.33
N ARG A 74 1.36 -15.40 13.24
CA ARG A 74 0.95 -13.99 13.23
C ARG A 74 1.90 -13.12 14.07
N GLY A 75 3.21 -13.42 14.00
CA GLY A 75 4.24 -12.64 14.65
C GLY A 75 4.61 -11.40 13.84
N ALA A 76 5.03 -10.35 14.54
CA ALA A 76 5.57 -9.13 13.95
C ALA A 76 6.99 -8.87 14.49
N ASN A 77 7.89 -8.45 13.62
CA ASN A 77 9.25 -8.08 13.95
C ASN A 77 9.34 -6.60 14.36
N LEU A 78 10.40 -6.26 15.08
CA LEU A 78 10.86 -4.91 15.29
C LEU A 78 12.07 -4.66 14.40
N HIS A 79 12.09 -3.56 13.69
CA HIS A 79 13.18 -3.14 12.78
C HIS A 79 13.88 -1.87 13.33
N PRO A 80 14.71 -2.00 14.36
CA PRO A 80 15.27 -0.86 15.09
C PRO A 80 16.35 -0.10 14.31
N ASP A 81 16.78 -0.59 13.17
CA ASP A 81 17.63 0.10 12.22
C ASP A 81 16.86 1.13 11.37
N PHE A 82 15.57 0.88 11.12
CA PHE A 82 14.70 1.80 10.41
C PHE A 82 13.86 2.65 11.37
N GLN A 83 13.29 2.02 12.38
CA GLN A 83 12.30 2.59 13.29
C GLN A 83 12.93 2.98 14.64
N SER A 84 12.55 4.15 15.17
CA SER A 84 13.13 4.68 16.41
C SER A 84 12.82 3.81 17.62
N SER A 85 13.86 3.52 18.41
CA SER A 85 13.71 2.83 19.68
C SER A 85 12.91 3.64 20.71
N SER A 86 12.78 4.94 20.53
CA SER A 86 12.10 5.85 21.46
C SER A 86 10.60 5.57 21.54
N TRP A 87 9.93 5.40 20.38
CA TRP A 87 8.51 5.10 20.38
C TRP A 87 8.22 3.62 20.71
N TYR A 88 9.11 2.69 20.43
CA TYR A 88 8.97 1.33 20.94
C TYR A 88 8.90 1.31 22.47
N VAL A 89 9.79 2.04 23.13
CA VAL A 89 9.78 2.15 24.60
C VAL A 89 8.52 2.87 25.11
N ARG A 90 8.08 3.92 24.42
CA ARG A 90 6.86 4.67 24.76
C ARG A 90 5.61 3.79 24.68
N ASP A 91 5.47 3.04 23.58
CA ASP A 91 4.21 2.34 23.24
C ASP A 91 4.15 0.89 23.77
N ILE A 92 5.27 0.32 24.26
CA ILE A 92 5.37 -1.10 24.63
C ILE A 92 4.37 -1.57 25.69
N ASP A 93 3.96 -0.69 26.58
CA ASP A 93 2.95 -0.97 27.60
C ASP A 93 1.53 -0.91 27.07
N GLU A 94 1.33 -0.22 25.95
CA GLU A 94 0.02 0.05 25.37
C GLU A 94 -0.31 -0.86 24.18
N PHE A 95 0.66 -1.52 23.58
CA PHE A 95 0.45 -2.37 22.40
C PHE A 95 -0.71 -3.36 22.54
N SER A 96 -0.93 -3.93 23.70
CA SER A 96 -2.00 -4.92 23.90
C SER A 96 -3.37 -4.30 24.18
N THR A 97 -3.45 -3.00 24.47
CA THR A 97 -4.66 -2.30 24.92
C THR A 97 -5.03 -1.12 24.05
N ARG A 98 -4.15 -0.69 23.14
CA ARG A 98 -4.44 0.42 22.23
C ARG A 98 -5.63 0.07 21.33
N PRO A 99 -6.46 1.08 20.95
CA PRO A 99 -7.70 0.83 20.21
C PRO A 99 -7.47 0.47 18.73
N LYS A 100 -6.26 0.74 18.20
CA LYS A 100 -5.89 0.50 16.82
C LYS A 100 -4.76 -0.51 16.75
N ASP A 101 -4.95 -1.55 15.96
CA ASP A 101 -3.95 -2.60 15.69
C ASP A 101 -3.25 -3.12 16.96
N PRO A 102 -3.98 -3.68 17.93
CA PRO A 102 -3.40 -4.18 19.18
C PRO A 102 -2.55 -5.45 18.94
N TYR A 103 -1.38 -5.53 19.59
CA TYR A 103 -0.52 -6.70 19.56
C TYR A 103 -0.35 -7.30 20.95
N ARG A 104 -0.43 -8.63 21.05
CA ARG A 104 0.03 -9.31 22.25
C ARG A 104 1.56 -9.27 22.30
N ILE A 105 2.08 -9.18 23.51
CA ILE A 105 3.51 -9.32 23.77
C ILE A 105 3.68 -10.17 25.03
N SER A 106 4.55 -11.18 24.96
CA SER A 106 4.83 -11.98 26.14
C SER A 106 5.68 -11.18 27.15
N PRO A 107 5.55 -11.45 28.47
CA PRO A 107 6.43 -10.81 29.44
C PRO A 107 7.91 -11.04 29.18
N GLU A 108 8.27 -12.19 28.61
CA GLU A 108 9.63 -12.58 28.25
C GLU A 108 10.15 -11.77 27.06
N ASP A 109 9.36 -11.70 25.96
CA ASP A 109 9.71 -10.87 24.80
C ASP A 109 9.84 -9.41 25.20
N LYS A 110 8.87 -8.89 25.99
CA LYS A 110 8.90 -7.52 26.47
C LYS A 110 10.17 -7.20 27.26
N ALA A 111 10.56 -8.07 28.19
CA ALA A 111 11.77 -7.89 28.98
C ALA A 111 13.02 -7.89 28.07
N THR A 112 13.10 -8.81 27.11
CA THR A 112 14.19 -8.93 26.15
C THR A 112 14.29 -7.69 25.24
N ILE A 113 13.15 -7.19 24.78
CA ILE A 113 13.08 -5.97 23.96
C ILE A 113 13.62 -4.78 24.75
N LEU A 114 13.12 -4.55 25.98
CA LEU A 114 13.56 -3.44 26.82
C LEU A 114 15.04 -3.51 27.19
N GLU A 115 15.61 -4.70 27.32
CA GLU A 115 17.06 -4.90 27.55
C GLU A 115 17.88 -4.58 26.29
N THR A 116 17.32 -4.85 25.11
CA THR A 116 18.05 -4.74 23.83
C THR A 116 17.98 -3.33 23.21
N LEU A 117 16.84 -2.65 23.31
CA LEU A 117 16.57 -1.34 22.69
C LEU A 117 17.57 -0.24 23.04
N PRO A 118 18.19 -0.17 24.25
CA PRO A 118 19.18 0.90 24.55
C PRO A 118 20.38 0.91 23.60
N TYR A 119 20.72 -0.21 22.95
CA TYR A 119 21.76 -0.22 21.91
C TYR A 119 21.39 0.64 20.71
N TRP A 120 20.09 0.75 20.40
CA TRP A 120 19.56 1.39 19.18
C TRP A 120 19.25 2.88 19.35
N GLN A 121 19.38 3.41 20.54
CA GLN A 121 19.14 4.83 20.78
C GLN A 121 19.98 5.70 19.83
N ASP A 122 19.32 6.64 19.13
CA ASP A 122 19.89 7.58 18.16
C ASP A 122 20.60 6.89 16.97
N LYS A 123 20.19 5.68 16.59
CA LYS A 123 20.84 4.89 15.52
C LYS A 123 19.92 4.48 14.40
N SER A 124 18.64 4.59 14.55
CA SER A 124 17.70 4.26 13.46
C SER A 124 17.77 5.27 12.32
N MET A 125 17.27 4.89 11.19
CA MET A 125 17.08 5.80 10.06
C MET A 125 16.18 6.97 10.47
N GLU A 126 15.07 6.69 11.18
CA GLU A 126 14.14 7.67 11.74
C GLU A 126 14.86 8.66 12.66
N ASP A 127 15.58 8.18 13.68
CA ASP A 127 16.34 9.06 14.59
C ASP A 127 17.31 10.01 13.86
N ILE A 128 17.99 9.49 12.84
CA ILE A 128 18.95 10.28 12.06
C ILE A 128 18.23 11.29 11.17
N SER A 129 17.10 10.91 10.58
CA SER A 129 16.28 11.80 9.76
C SER A 129 15.71 12.93 10.60
N ASP A 130 15.16 12.64 11.76
CA ASP A 130 14.60 13.63 12.70
C ASP A 130 15.66 14.62 13.19
N ALA A 131 16.88 14.10 13.49
CA ALA A 131 17.98 14.94 13.98
C ALA A 131 18.45 15.98 12.94
N VAL A 132 18.18 15.79 11.65
CA VAL A 132 18.63 16.70 10.58
C VAL A 132 17.48 17.33 9.80
N MET A 133 16.24 16.91 10.06
CA MET A 133 15.06 17.50 9.46
C MET A 133 14.92 18.97 9.85
N PRO A 134 14.68 19.90 8.91
CA PRO A 134 14.47 21.31 9.26
C PRO A 134 13.31 21.50 10.26
N GLU A 135 13.53 22.29 11.31
CA GLU A 135 12.55 22.54 12.38
C GLU A 135 11.19 22.99 11.83
N TYR A 136 11.18 23.76 10.76
CA TYR A 136 9.94 24.19 10.12
C TYR A 136 9.14 23.01 9.56
N ILE A 137 9.80 22.03 8.93
CA ILE A 137 9.14 20.82 8.40
C ILE A 137 8.62 19.96 9.55
N GLN A 138 9.44 19.73 10.59
CA GLN A 138 8.99 18.99 11.79
C GLN A 138 7.74 19.64 12.42
N GLN A 139 7.64 20.97 12.40
CA GLN A 139 6.46 21.65 12.92
C GLN A 139 5.22 21.44 12.03
N LEU A 140 5.40 21.41 10.69
CA LEU A 140 4.31 21.11 9.76
C LEU A 140 3.77 19.69 9.95
N GLU A 141 4.65 18.72 10.20
CA GLU A 141 4.29 17.34 10.51
C GLU A 141 3.58 17.22 11.87
N ALA A 142 4.14 17.83 12.91
CA ALA A 142 3.57 17.82 14.27
C ALA A 142 2.15 18.44 14.35
N ASP A 143 1.82 19.32 13.42
CA ASP A 143 0.51 19.96 13.31
C ASP A 143 -0.39 19.29 12.24
N ASP A 144 0.00 18.12 11.69
CA ASP A 144 -0.71 17.37 10.65
C ASP A 144 -1.12 18.21 9.41
N ILE A 145 -0.25 19.16 9.04
CA ILE A 145 -0.41 19.99 7.82
C ILE A 145 0.05 19.21 6.59
N LEU A 146 1.10 18.45 6.76
CA LEU A 146 1.67 17.52 5.81
C LEU A 146 2.35 16.37 6.56
N CYS A 147 2.69 15.32 5.88
CA CYS A 147 3.62 14.32 6.38
C CYS A 147 4.71 14.04 5.34
N VAL A 148 5.91 13.70 5.81
CA VAL A 148 7.09 13.42 4.98
C VAL A 148 7.52 11.97 5.19
N GLY A 149 7.57 11.20 4.11
CA GLY A 149 8.14 9.87 4.13
C GLY A 149 7.43 8.92 5.09
N LEU A 150 6.16 8.71 4.91
CA LEU A 150 5.47 7.60 5.57
C LEU A 150 6.34 6.35 5.45
N GLU A 151 6.36 5.49 6.39
CA GLU A 151 7.29 4.36 6.43
C GLU A 151 8.79 4.74 6.52
N ASN A 152 9.08 5.96 6.98
CA ASN A 152 10.45 6.45 7.21
C ASN A 152 11.36 6.38 5.97
N GLY A 153 10.78 6.61 4.78
CA GLY A 153 11.54 6.56 3.53
C GLY A 153 12.06 5.17 3.18
N VAL A 154 11.60 4.14 3.85
CA VAL A 154 11.99 2.77 3.57
C VAL A 154 11.42 2.35 2.23
N SER A 155 12.17 1.57 1.46
CA SER A 155 11.69 0.89 0.26
C SER A 155 10.72 -0.22 0.65
N GLY A 156 9.59 0.18 1.24
CA GLY A 156 8.59 -0.74 1.74
C GLY A 156 7.65 -1.26 0.67
N GLU A 157 7.52 -0.53 -0.42
CA GLU A 157 6.54 -0.84 -1.45
C GLU A 157 7.25 -1.32 -2.72
N THR A 158 7.23 -2.61 -2.93
CA THR A 158 7.94 -3.21 -4.06
C THR A 158 7.21 -4.42 -4.63
N THR A 159 7.50 -4.72 -5.88
CA THR A 159 7.11 -5.98 -6.51
C THR A 159 8.35 -6.59 -7.15
N CYS A 160 8.64 -7.82 -6.79
CA CYS A 160 9.79 -8.58 -7.27
C CYS A 160 9.66 -8.91 -8.77
N ASP A 161 10.81 -9.01 -9.48
CA ASP A 161 10.90 -9.67 -10.78
C ASP A 161 10.79 -11.19 -10.60
N HIS A 162 9.58 -11.66 -10.28
CA HIS A 162 9.32 -13.07 -10.05
C HIS A 162 9.66 -13.94 -11.27
N GLU A 163 9.49 -13.42 -12.47
CA GLU A 163 9.85 -14.16 -13.70
C GLU A 163 11.37 -14.46 -13.74
N LYS A 164 12.23 -13.46 -13.46
CA LYS A 164 13.69 -13.64 -13.37
C LYS A 164 14.07 -14.56 -12.21
N VAL A 165 13.43 -14.37 -11.04
CA VAL A 165 13.67 -15.20 -9.86
C VAL A 165 13.38 -16.67 -10.15
N LEU A 166 12.20 -17.00 -10.68
CA LEU A 166 11.81 -18.39 -10.99
C LEU A 166 12.69 -19.00 -12.10
N ARG A 167 13.14 -18.19 -13.05
CA ARG A 167 14.00 -18.64 -14.15
C ARG A 167 15.44 -18.90 -13.72
N LEU A 168 15.98 -18.14 -12.79
CA LEU A 168 17.40 -18.21 -12.40
C LEU A 168 17.65 -19.01 -11.13
N GLY A 169 16.76 -18.93 -10.14
CA GLY A 169 17.07 -19.32 -8.79
C GLY A 169 18.17 -18.44 -8.16
N MET A 170 18.44 -18.61 -6.90
CA MET A 170 19.50 -17.85 -6.21
C MET A 170 20.88 -18.19 -6.76
N ARG A 171 21.09 -19.41 -7.25
CA ARG A 171 22.34 -19.81 -7.93
C ARG A 171 22.61 -18.94 -9.15
N GLY A 172 21.59 -18.70 -9.98
CA GLY A 172 21.77 -17.87 -11.17
C GLY A 172 22.07 -16.41 -10.85
N TYR A 173 21.49 -15.86 -9.77
CA TYR A 173 21.85 -14.51 -9.26
C TYR A 173 23.29 -14.45 -8.75
N ILE A 174 23.72 -15.47 -7.99
CA ILE A 174 25.13 -15.60 -7.53
C ILE A 174 26.08 -15.60 -8.74
N GLU A 175 25.79 -16.42 -9.74
CA GLU A 175 26.62 -16.51 -10.95
C GLU A 175 26.62 -15.20 -11.75
N GLU A 176 25.49 -14.52 -11.86
CA GLU A 176 25.37 -13.21 -12.53
C GLU A 176 26.20 -12.14 -11.80
N CYS A 177 26.06 -12.04 -10.48
CA CYS A 177 26.85 -11.10 -9.67
C CYS A 177 28.35 -11.42 -9.74
N GLN A 178 28.74 -12.71 -9.70
CA GLN A 178 30.15 -13.10 -9.81
C GLN A 178 30.73 -12.74 -11.19
N ARG A 179 30.00 -12.98 -12.29
CA ARG A 179 30.43 -12.53 -13.63
C ARG A 179 30.62 -11.02 -13.69
N ASN A 180 29.73 -10.24 -13.06
CA ASN A 180 29.86 -8.79 -13.00
C ASN A 180 31.11 -8.36 -12.23
N ILE A 181 31.40 -8.99 -11.10
CA ILE A 181 32.62 -8.75 -10.31
C ILE A 181 33.85 -9.09 -11.14
N ASP A 182 33.91 -10.26 -11.79
CA ASP A 182 35.06 -10.73 -12.56
C ASP A 182 35.35 -9.85 -13.79
N SER A 183 34.32 -9.24 -14.37
CA SER A 183 34.43 -8.31 -15.51
C SER A 183 34.72 -6.87 -15.10
N CYS A 184 34.52 -6.51 -13.83
CA CYS A 184 34.73 -5.16 -13.34
C CYS A 184 36.18 -4.96 -12.88
N VAL A 185 36.88 -4.03 -13.50
CA VAL A 185 38.19 -3.58 -13.03
C VAL A 185 38.00 -2.24 -12.29
N PRO A 186 37.90 -2.21 -10.96
CA PRO A 186 37.57 -0.99 -10.23
C PRO A 186 38.63 0.07 -10.42
N GLN A 187 38.30 1.20 -11.03
CA GLN A 187 39.18 2.36 -11.22
C GLN A 187 38.65 3.62 -10.52
N THR A 188 37.37 3.60 -10.16
CA THR A 188 36.68 4.71 -9.50
C THR A 188 36.02 4.23 -8.19
N GLN A 189 35.61 5.17 -7.38
CA GLN A 189 34.82 4.87 -6.18
C GLN A 189 33.47 4.23 -6.56
N GLU A 190 32.88 4.64 -7.67
CA GLU A 190 31.65 4.05 -8.18
C GLU A 190 31.84 2.57 -8.57
N ASP A 191 32.93 2.23 -9.25
CA ASP A 191 33.21 0.82 -9.60
C ASP A 191 33.43 -0.05 -8.35
N ALA A 192 34.12 0.50 -7.34
CA ALA A 192 34.29 -0.21 -6.06
C ALA A 192 32.95 -0.43 -5.34
N ALA A 193 32.06 0.58 -5.35
CA ALA A 193 30.73 0.46 -4.77
C ALA A 193 29.87 -0.60 -5.48
N LYS A 194 29.94 -0.72 -6.82
CA LYS A 194 29.29 -1.79 -7.58
C LYS A 194 29.78 -3.17 -7.15
N VAL A 195 31.09 -3.34 -6.99
CA VAL A 195 31.67 -4.62 -6.53
C VAL A 195 31.14 -4.98 -5.14
N ASP A 196 31.06 -4.01 -4.23
CA ASP A 196 30.52 -4.25 -2.88
C ASP A 196 29.04 -4.59 -2.91
N PHE A 197 28.24 -3.95 -3.78
CA PHE A 197 26.84 -4.29 -3.98
C PHE A 197 26.65 -5.72 -4.52
N TRP A 198 27.38 -6.13 -5.55
CA TRP A 198 27.28 -7.51 -6.06
C TRP A 198 27.74 -8.56 -5.05
N ARG A 199 28.78 -8.27 -4.24
CA ARG A 199 29.18 -9.13 -3.11
C ARG A 199 28.08 -9.25 -2.08
N ALA A 200 27.41 -8.14 -1.78
CA ALA A 200 26.28 -8.13 -0.86
C ALA A 200 25.11 -8.99 -1.38
N CYS A 201 24.77 -8.88 -2.68
CA CYS A 201 23.76 -9.73 -3.31
C CYS A 201 24.10 -11.24 -3.19
N ILE A 202 25.37 -11.61 -3.44
CA ILE A 202 25.83 -13.00 -3.27
C ILE A 202 25.62 -13.50 -1.85
N ILE A 203 25.99 -12.70 -0.83
CA ILE A 203 25.82 -13.04 0.58
C ILE A 203 24.35 -13.29 0.91
N GLN A 204 23.45 -12.43 0.48
CA GLN A 204 22.03 -12.59 0.79
C GLN A 204 21.37 -13.74 0.03
N ALA A 205 21.74 -13.95 -1.24
CA ALA A 205 21.27 -15.11 -1.99
C ALA A 205 21.69 -16.42 -1.29
N GLN A 206 22.93 -16.51 -0.79
CA GLN A 206 23.42 -17.66 0.00
C GLN A 206 22.65 -17.80 1.33
N GLY A 207 22.35 -16.68 2.00
CA GLY A 207 21.58 -16.67 3.23
C GLY A 207 20.18 -17.26 3.05
N LEU A 208 19.48 -16.88 2.00
CA LEU A 208 18.15 -17.42 1.71
C LEU A 208 18.20 -18.92 1.40
N VAL A 209 19.21 -19.39 0.67
CA VAL A 209 19.44 -20.84 0.43
C VAL A 209 19.68 -21.56 1.77
N THR A 210 20.49 -20.98 2.65
CA THR A 210 20.76 -21.54 3.97
C THR A 210 19.48 -21.65 4.80
N TYR A 211 18.65 -20.62 4.82
CA TYR A 211 17.36 -20.64 5.51
C TYR A 211 16.45 -21.73 4.96
N ALA A 212 16.32 -21.86 3.65
CA ALA A 212 15.50 -22.90 3.02
C ALA A 212 15.98 -24.31 3.38
N HIS A 213 17.30 -24.54 3.41
CA HIS A 213 17.87 -25.83 3.82
C HIS A 213 17.60 -26.13 5.31
N ARG A 214 17.66 -25.13 6.19
CA ARG A 214 17.26 -25.26 7.60
C ARG A 214 15.78 -25.59 7.75
N MET A 215 14.91 -25.00 6.91
CA MET A 215 13.50 -25.37 6.86
C MET A 215 13.31 -26.82 6.40
N ALA A 216 14.12 -27.31 5.45
CA ALA A 216 14.11 -28.72 5.05
C ALA A 216 14.51 -29.66 6.20
N ASP A 217 15.56 -29.31 6.95
CA ASP A 217 15.99 -30.08 8.14
C ASP A 217 14.89 -30.17 9.20
N GLU A 218 14.19 -29.06 9.43
CA GLU A 218 13.07 -29.01 10.36
C GLU A 218 11.89 -29.85 9.88
N ALA A 219 11.56 -29.80 8.58
CA ALA A 219 10.51 -30.62 7.98
C ALA A 219 10.83 -32.14 8.10
N GLU A 220 12.08 -32.54 7.84
CA GLU A 220 12.54 -33.91 8.02
C GLU A 220 12.46 -34.35 9.50
N ARG A 221 12.86 -33.48 10.43
CA ARG A 221 12.77 -33.73 11.87
C ARG A 221 11.32 -33.94 12.31
N GLN A 222 10.40 -33.10 11.85
CA GLN A 222 8.98 -33.25 12.14
C GLN A 222 8.39 -34.52 11.47
N ALA A 223 8.78 -34.81 10.22
CA ALA A 223 8.34 -36.03 9.53
C ALA A 223 8.74 -37.31 10.29
N ALA A 224 9.99 -37.34 10.83
CA ALA A 224 10.47 -38.49 11.61
C ALA A 224 9.74 -38.67 12.95
N ALA A 225 9.22 -37.59 13.53
CA ALA A 225 8.47 -37.60 14.79
C ALA A 225 6.96 -37.80 14.59
N CYS A 226 6.45 -37.65 13.34
CA CYS A 226 5.04 -37.65 13.03
C CYS A 226 4.47 -39.08 12.97
N SER A 227 3.44 -39.35 13.78
CA SER A 227 2.74 -40.63 13.76
C SER A 227 1.69 -40.77 12.63
N ASN A 228 1.32 -39.68 12.01
CA ASN A 228 0.42 -39.66 10.86
C ASN A 228 1.24 -39.82 9.58
N GLU A 229 1.12 -40.98 8.92
CA GLU A 229 1.92 -41.30 7.73
C GLU A 229 1.67 -40.35 6.56
N VAL A 230 0.42 -39.86 6.37
CA VAL A 230 0.09 -38.88 5.35
C VAL A 230 0.82 -37.56 5.60
N ARG A 231 0.72 -37.03 6.83
CA ARG A 231 1.43 -35.82 7.21
C ARG A 231 2.96 -35.99 7.14
N ALA A 232 3.47 -37.11 7.56
CA ALA A 232 4.91 -37.41 7.45
C ALA A 232 5.38 -37.45 5.98
N ALA A 233 4.54 -37.92 5.04
CA ALA A 233 4.85 -37.88 3.62
C ALA A 233 4.83 -36.45 3.06
N GLU A 234 3.84 -35.65 3.45
CA GLU A 234 3.79 -34.22 3.11
C GLU A 234 5.03 -33.46 3.59
N LEU A 235 5.43 -33.66 4.87
CA LEU A 235 6.61 -33.01 5.43
C LEU A 235 7.91 -33.40 4.69
N ARG A 236 8.01 -34.66 4.22
CA ARG A 236 9.14 -35.09 3.36
C ARG A 236 9.11 -34.40 2.01
N GLY A 237 7.93 -34.24 1.40
CA GLY A 237 7.77 -33.47 0.15
C GLY A 237 8.13 -31.98 0.34
N ILE A 238 7.74 -31.40 1.45
CA ILE A 238 8.16 -30.03 1.83
C ILE A 238 9.68 -29.93 1.94
N ALA A 239 10.32 -30.90 2.63
CA ALA A 239 11.77 -30.94 2.76
C ALA A 239 12.46 -31.02 1.40
N GLU A 240 11.96 -31.87 0.50
CA GLU A 240 12.48 -32.00 -0.87
C GLU A 240 12.35 -30.69 -1.64
N ASN A 241 11.20 -30.02 -1.58
CA ASN A 241 11.00 -28.72 -2.20
C ASN A 241 12.01 -27.67 -1.66
N CYS A 242 12.18 -27.60 -0.32
CA CYS A 242 13.12 -26.67 0.31
C CYS A 242 14.60 -26.96 0.00
N ARG A 243 14.95 -28.19 -0.41
CA ARG A 243 16.29 -28.53 -0.91
C ARG A 243 16.53 -28.07 -2.33
N VAL A 244 15.46 -27.93 -3.14
CA VAL A 244 15.55 -27.50 -4.54
C VAL A 244 15.46 -25.99 -4.64
N VAL A 245 14.45 -25.40 -4.03
CA VAL A 245 14.19 -23.96 -4.11
C VAL A 245 14.47 -23.27 -2.76
N PRO A 246 14.95 -22.04 -2.74
CA PRO A 246 15.15 -21.11 -3.85
C PRO A 246 16.52 -21.23 -4.55
N GLU A 247 17.37 -22.22 -4.20
CA GLU A 247 18.70 -22.34 -4.80
C GLU A 247 18.63 -22.49 -6.31
N ASN A 248 17.79 -23.40 -6.80
CA ASN A 248 17.63 -23.71 -8.22
C ASN A 248 16.27 -23.22 -8.74
N PRO A 249 16.11 -23.07 -10.07
CA PRO A 249 14.79 -22.89 -10.68
C PRO A 249 13.82 -24.01 -10.29
N PRO A 250 12.55 -23.67 -9.97
CA PRO A 250 11.53 -24.66 -9.67
C PRO A 250 11.20 -25.49 -10.91
N GLN A 251 10.83 -26.73 -10.68
CA GLN A 251 10.44 -27.68 -11.74
C GLN A 251 8.93 -27.98 -11.70
N THR A 252 8.27 -27.73 -10.56
CA THR A 252 6.85 -28.01 -10.35
C THR A 252 6.12 -26.76 -9.86
N PHE A 253 4.79 -26.77 -9.99
CA PHE A 253 3.95 -25.70 -9.46
C PHE A 253 4.13 -25.53 -7.94
N ALA A 254 4.19 -26.61 -7.17
CA ALA A 254 4.41 -26.57 -5.73
C ALA A 254 5.77 -25.92 -5.37
N GLN A 255 6.85 -26.27 -6.09
CA GLN A 255 8.15 -25.64 -5.90
C GLN A 255 8.12 -24.14 -6.26
N ALA A 256 7.44 -23.77 -7.33
CA ALA A 256 7.32 -22.38 -7.73
C ALA A 256 6.55 -21.54 -6.68
N VAL A 257 5.46 -22.07 -6.12
CA VAL A 257 4.72 -21.40 -5.02
C VAL A 257 5.60 -21.28 -3.77
N GLN A 258 6.33 -22.33 -3.39
CA GLN A 258 7.26 -22.28 -2.25
C GLN A 258 8.38 -21.24 -2.47
N MET A 259 8.90 -21.13 -3.68
CA MET A 259 9.94 -20.15 -4.01
C MET A 259 9.43 -18.71 -3.94
N VAL A 260 8.25 -18.45 -4.48
CA VAL A 260 7.58 -17.13 -4.36
C VAL A 260 7.41 -16.77 -2.89
N TRP A 261 6.99 -17.73 -2.06
CA TRP A 261 6.81 -17.48 -0.63
C TRP A 261 8.14 -17.21 0.09
N PHE A 262 9.22 -17.94 -0.20
CA PHE A 262 10.54 -17.66 0.39
C PHE A 262 11.06 -16.26 0.05
N VAL A 263 10.87 -15.82 -1.18
CA VAL A 263 11.19 -14.44 -1.58
C VAL A 263 10.37 -13.44 -0.78
N HIS A 264 9.09 -13.71 -0.60
CA HIS A 264 8.19 -12.84 0.17
C HIS A 264 8.60 -12.75 1.64
N VAL A 265 8.91 -13.86 2.29
CA VAL A 265 9.44 -13.91 3.67
C VAL A 265 10.73 -13.10 3.81
N MET A 266 11.60 -13.17 2.79
CA MET A 266 12.87 -12.47 2.80
C MET A 266 12.72 -10.95 2.84
N PHE A 267 11.72 -10.39 2.15
CA PHE A 267 11.40 -8.97 2.25
C PHE A 267 11.09 -8.56 3.70
N HIS A 268 10.27 -9.32 4.40
CA HIS A 268 9.85 -9.04 5.78
C HIS A 268 10.92 -9.34 6.84
N ILE A 269 12.01 -10.00 6.46
CA ILE A 269 13.20 -10.16 7.31
C ILE A 269 14.17 -8.97 7.10
N GLU A 270 14.30 -8.48 5.86
CA GLU A 270 15.27 -7.45 5.52
C GLU A 270 14.80 -6.04 5.91
N VAL A 271 13.51 -5.76 5.79
CA VAL A 271 12.95 -4.40 5.91
C VAL A 271 11.54 -4.42 6.50
N CYS A 272 11.19 -3.37 7.23
CA CYS A 272 9.82 -3.15 7.71
C CYS A 272 8.91 -2.73 6.54
N THR A 273 8.49 -3.71 5.72
CA THR A 273 7.65 -3.45 4.55
C THR A 273 6.19 -3.81 4.79
N THR A 274 5.29 -2.95 4.34
CA THR A 274 3.85 -3.19 4.40
C THR A 274 3.25 -3.50 3.05
N ALA A 275 3.98 -3.25 1.97
CA ALA A 275 3.47 -3.34 0.61
C ALA A 275 4.38 -4.15 -0.33
N CYS A 276 4.58 -5.43 0.00
CA CYS A 276 5.28 -6.37 -0.87
C CYS A 276 4.25 -7.14 -1.72
N GLY A 277 4.13 -6.76 -3.00
CA GLY A 277 3.16 -7.37 -3.92
C GLY A 277 3.63 -8.68 -4.53
N PHE A 278 2.67 -9.60 -4.75
CA PHE A 278 2.90 -10.82 -5.54
C PHE A 278 2.95 -10.56 -7.05
N GLY A 279 2.61 -9.34 -7.48
CA GLY A 279 2.61 -8.99 -8.89
C GLY A 279 1.65 -9.85 -9.72
N ARG A 280 1.98 -10.06 -10.99
CA ARG A 280 1.15 -10.80 -11.96
C ARG A 280 1.27 -12.31 -11.79
N PHE A 281 0.79 -12.80 -10.66
CA PHE A 281 0.91 -14.20 -10.26
C PHE A 281 0.39 -15.19 -11.31
N ASP A 282 -0.73 -14.90 -11.92
CA ASP A 282 -1.35 -15.73 -12.95
C ASP A 282 -0.54 -15.80 -14.26
N GLN A 283 0.48 -14.94 -14.45
CA GLN A 283 1.33 -14.94 -15.64
C GLN A 283 2.63 -15.70 -15.40
N TYR A 284 3.41 -15.33 -14.39
CA TYR A 284 4.69 -15.97 -14.15
C TYR A 284 4.56 -17.39 -13.57
N MET A 285 3.43 -17.70 -12.92
CA MET A 285 3.11 -19.04 -12.43
C MET A 285 2.44 -19.93 -13.49
N TRP A 286 1.87 -19.34 -14.56
CA TRP A 286 1.14 -20.06 -15.57
C TRP A 286 1.91 -21.23 -16.21
N PRO A 287 3.21 -21.13 -16.58
CA PRO A 287 3.94 -22.22 -17.18
C PRO A 287 3.97 -23.47 -16.28
N PHE A 288 4.13 -23.29 -14.97
CA PHE A 288 4.18 -24.39 -13.99
C PHE A 288 2.80 -25.01 -13.78
N TYR A 289 1.78 -24.15 -13.59
CA TYR A 289 0.40 -24.62 -13.48
C TYR A 289 -0.07 -25.38 -14.72
N LYS A 290 0.18 -24.82 -15.90
CA LYS A 290 -0.20 -25.44 -17.15
C LYS A 290 0.46 -26.81 -17.32
N ASN A 291 1.76 -26.92 -17.01
CA ASN A 291 2.48 -28.18 -17.10
C ASN A 291 1.88 -29.23 -16.15
N ASP A 292 1.79 -28.89 -14.84
CA ASP A 292 1.47 -29.87 -13.81
C ASP A 292 -0.02 -30.23 -13.77
N VAL A 293 -0.92 -29.29 -14.08
CA VAL A 293 -2.37 -29.51 -13.99
C VAL A 293 -3.00 -29.89 -15.31
N ILE A 294 -2.59 -29.23 -16.42
CA ILE A 294 -3.28 -29.38 -17.71
C ILE A 294 -2.56 -30.39 -18.60
N ASP A 295 -1.24 -30.26 -18.77
CA ASP A 295 -0.49 -31.03 -19.75
C ASP A 295 -0.12 -32.43 -19.21
N GLU A 296 0.41 -32.54 -17.98
CA GLU A 296 0.92 -33.77 -17.40
C GLU A 296 -0.02 -34.41 -16.36
N GLY A 297 -0.97 -33.66 -15.80
CA GLY A 297 -1.90 -34.14 -14.79
C GLY A 297 -1.22 -34.64 -13.51
N ILE A 298 -0.08 -34.05 -13.14
CA ILE A 298 0.67 -34.34 -11.90
C ILE A 298 -0.12 -33.86 -10.67
N LEU A 299 -0.79 -32.72 -10.81
CA LEU A 299 -1.71 -32.16 -9.82
C LEU A 299 -3.13 -32.09 -10.41
N THR A 300 -4.10 -32.35 -9.58
CA THR A 300 -5.49 -31.96 -9.89
C THR A 300 -5.67 -30.46 -9.71
N ARG A 301 -6.70 -29.90 -10.35
CA ARG A 301 -7.06 -28.48 -10.15
C ARG A 301 -7.38 -28.16 -8.69
N ASP A 302 -7.99 -29.09 -7.95
CA ASP A 302 -8.32 -28.91 -6.54
C ASP A 302 -7.06 -28.89 -5.65
N GLU A 303 -6.06 -29.73 -5.94
CA GLU A 303 -4.77 -29.70 -5.23
C GLU A 303 -4.00 -28.40 -5.52
N ALA A 304 -4.05 -27.90 -6.76
CA ALA A 304 -3.46 -26.61 -7.08
C ALA A 304 -4.20 -25.45 -6.38
N LEU A 305 -5.52 -25.53 -6.26
CA LEU A 305 -6.33 -24.57 -5.49
C LEU A 305 -5.91 -24.59 -4.01
N GLU A 306 -5.78 -25.76 -3.39
CA GLU A 306 -5.35 -25.90 -1.99
C GLU A 306 -3.96 -25.29 -1.75
N LEU A 307 -3.02 -25.43 -2.71
CA LEU A 307 -1.70 -24.77 -2.62
C LEU A 307 -1.81 -23.24 -2.66
N VAL A 308 -2.65 -22.69 -3.53
CA VAL A 308 -2.87 -21.24 -3.60
C VAL A 308 -3.59 -20.73 -2.35
N GLU A 309 -4.57 -21.47 -1.84
CA GLU A 309 -5.22 -21.16 -0.56
C GLU A 309 -4.24 -21.17 0.62
N CYS A 310 -3.31 -22.14 0.64
CA CYS A 310 -2.22 -22.17 1.62
C CYS A 310 -1.34 -20.92 1.51
N LEU A 311 -0.94 -20.49 0.29
CA LEU A 311 -0.17 -19.26 0.08
C LEU A 311 -0.91 -18.03 0.61
N TYR A 312 -2.21 -17.93 0.37
CA TYR A 312 -3.01 -16.80 0.84
C TYR A 312 -3.11 -16.76 2.37
N LEU A 313 -3.26 -17.91 2.99
CA LEU A 313 -3.23 -18.01 4.46
C LEU A 313 -1.84 -17.68 5.03
N LYS A 314 -0.76 -18.03 4.32
CA LYS A 314 0.60 -17.58 4.69
C LYS A 314 0.73 -16.05 4.61
N ALA A 315 0.20 -15.43 3.57
CA ALA A 315 0.19 -13.97 3.47
C ALA A 315 -0.55 -13.29 4.64
N CYS A 316 -1.56 -13.96 5.21
CA CYS A 316 -2.26 -13.50 6.40
C CYS A 316 -1.47 -13.65 7.72
N GLU A 317 -0.29 -14.27 7.71
CA GLU A 317 0.56 -14.44 8.91
C GLU A 317 1.54 -13.28 9.11
N VAL A 318 1.70 -12.42 8.13
CA VAL A 318 2.69 -11.33 8.12
C VAL A 318 2.11 -10.05 8.68
N TYR A 319 2.84 -9.43 9.61
CA TYR A 319 2.46 -8.19 10.29
C TYR A 319 3.68 -7.30 10.50
N GLU A 320 3.44 -5.98 10.45
CA GLU A 320 4.43 -4.97 10.78
C GLU A 320 4.00 -4.14 12.00
N VAL A 321 4.93 -3.90 12.91
CA VAL A 321 4.68 -3.09 14.10
C VAL A 321 4.82 -1.61 13.75
N ARG A 322 3.80 -0.84 14.10
CA ARG A 322 3.73 0.60 13.86
C ARG A 322 3.46 1.35 15.15
N ASP A 323 3.91 2.59 15.23
CA ASP A 323 3.59 3.46 16.36
C ASP A 323 2.09 3.82 16.36
N THR A 324 1.65 4.48 17.42
CA THR A 324 0.23 4.81 17.61
C THR A 324 -0.29 5.82 16.57
N TRP A 325 0.55 6.79 16.15
CA TRP A 325 0.15 7.76 15.13
C TRP A 325 0.00 7.10 13.75
N TYR A 326 0.99 6.30 13.37
CA TYR A 326 0.96 5.59 12.10
C TYR A 326 -0.22 4.63 12.00
N ALA A 327 -0.55 3.91 13.09
CA ALA A 327 -1.75 3.07 13.16
C ALA A 327 -3.06 3.88 13.04
N THR A 328 -3.02 5.21 13.20
CA THR A 328 -4.16 6.10 12.96
C THR A 328 -4.31 6.44 11.47
N ALA A 329 -3.20 6.68 10.79
CA ALA A 329 -3.16 6.96 9.37
C ALA A 329 -3.41 5.70 8.51
N PHE A 330 -3.15 4.51 9.07
CA PHE A 330 -3.24 3.21 8.41
C PHE A 330 -3.90 2.19 9.34
N ALA A 331 -5.20 2.30 9.53
CA ALA A 331 -5.94 1.47 10.49
C ALA A 331 -6.31 0.08 9.94
N GLY A 332 -6.28 -0.97 10.77
CA GLY A 332 -6.78 -2.30 10.48
C GLY A 332 -5.73 -3.29 9.98
N TYR A 333 -4.49 -3.20 10.48
CA TYR A 333 -3.34 -4.04 10.09
C TYR A 333 -3.11 -4.10 8.58
N PRO A 334 -3.07 -2.98 7.86
CA PRO A 334 -2.96 -3.02 6.42
C PRO A 334 -1.60 -3.59 6.01
N MET A 335 -1.69 -4.58 5.14
CA MET A 335 -0.56 -5.17 4.43
C MET A 335 -0.96 -5.23 2.96
N TRP A 336 -0.34 -4.43 2.10
CA TRP A 336 -0.68 -4.38 0.68
C TRP A 336 0.06 -5.46 -0.10
N GLN A 337 -0.21 -6.72 0.24
CA GLN A 337 0.33 -7.89 -0.46
C GLN A 337 -0.53 -8.16 -1.71
N ILE A 338 -0.41 -7.29 -2.71
CA ILE A 338 -1.32 -7.31 -3.87
C ILE A 338 -0.97 -8.43 -4.84
N LEU A 339 -1.99 -9.20 -5.23
CA LEU A 339 -1.91 -10.20 -6.27
C LEU A 339 -2.74 -9.77 -7.48
N VAL A 340 -2.09 -9.65 -8.62
CA VAL A 340 -2.66 -9.12 -9.85
C VAL A 340 -3.01 -10.27 -10.81
N VAL A 341 -4.21 -10.23 -11.40
CA VAL A 341 -4.68 -11.21 -12.39
C VAL A 341 -5.29 -10.52 -13.61
N GLY A 342 -5.26 -11.20 -14.76
CA GLY A 342 -5.90 -10.74 -16.00
C GLY A 342 -5.13 -9.67 -16.75
N GLY A 343 -5.84 -8.87 -17.53
CA GLY A 343 -5.33 -7.78 -18.35
C GLY A 343 -4.68 -8.22 -19.65
N MET A 344 -3.72 -7.45 -20.16
CA MET A 344 -2.97 -7.74 -21.40
C MET A 344 -1.62 -8.38 -21.14
N LYS A 345 -1.17 -9.21 -22.05
CA LYS A 345 0.22 -9.66 -22.16
C LYS A 345 1.09 -8.58 -22.81
N ARG A 346 2.42 -8.76 -22.75
CA ARG A 346 3.39 -7.86 -23.40
C ARG A 346 3.15 -7.65 -24.89
N ASP A 347 2.59 -8.65 -25.59
CA ASP A 347 2.24 -8.57 -27.01
C ASP A 347 0.86 -7.90 -27.27
N GLY A 348 0.12 -7.55 -26.23
CA GLY A 348 -1.20 -6.93 -26.29
C GLY A 348 -2.37 -7.92 -26.39
N SER A 349 -2.12 -9.24 -26.37
CA SER A 349 -3.16 -10.26 -26.31
C SER A 349 -3.72 -10.40 -24.90
N ASP A 350 -4.93 -10.99 -24.78
CA ASP A 350 -5.55 -11.28 -23.48
C ASP A 350 -4.66 -12.20 -22.62
N ALA A 351 -4.48 -11.80 -21.35
CA ALA A 351 -3.68 -12.52 -20.36
C ALA A 351 -4.49 -13.49 -19.48
N SER A 352 -5.81 -13.45 -19.56
CA SER A 352 -6.68 -14.29 -18.73
C SER A 352 -6.45 -15.78 -19.02
N ASN A 353 -6.41 -16.58 -17.97
CA ASN A 353 -6.19 -18.03 -18.06
C ASN A 353 -6.90 -18.74 -16.88
N ASP A 354 -6.85 -20.08 -16.82
CA ASP A 354 -7.49 -20.86 -15.77
C ASP A 354 -6.94 -20.54 -14.37
N LEU A 355 -5.65 -20.19 -14.28
CA LEU A 355 -5.05 -19.79 -13.02
C LEU A 355 -5.56 -18.41 -12.55
N SER A 356 -5.92 -17.49 -13.46
CA SER A 356 -6.55 -16.21 -13.09
C SER A 356 -7.87 -16.45 -12.35
N LEU A 357 -8.70 -17.37 -12.87
CA LEU A 357 -9.97 -17.74 -12.23
C LEU A 357 -9.74 -18.51 -10.93
N LEU A 358 -8.74 -19.40 -10.87
CA LEU A 358 -8.38 -20.16 -9.67
C LEU A 358 -7.92 -19.24 -8.54
N CYS A 359 -7.15 -18.19 -8.84
CA CYS A 359 -6.74 -17.17 -7.85
C CYS A 359 -7.94 -16.43 -7.26
N LEU A 360 -8.91 -16.02 -8.09
CA LEU A 360 -10.14 -15.41 -7.59
C LEU A 360 -10.96 -16.38 -6.74
N GLN A 361 -11.03 -17.66 -7.16
CA GLN A 361 -11.72 -18.71 -6.41
C GLN A 361 -11.10 -18.94 -5.04
N ALA A 362 -9.77 -18.94 -4.92
CA ALA A 362 -9.08 -19.06 -3.63
C ALA A 362 -9.46 -17.90 -2.69
N ALA A 363 -9.52 -16.66 -3.20
CA ALA A 363 -9.97 -15.52 -2.43
C ALA A 363 -11.45 -15.62 -2.02
N ASP A 364 -12.32 -16.08 -2.93
CA ASP A 364 -13.75 -16.31 -2.67
C ASP A 364 -13.96 -17.38 -1.59
N ASP A 365 -13.23 -18.47 -1.64
CA ASP A 365 -13.30 -19.54 -0.65
C ASP A 365 -12.77 -19.11 0.73
N LEU A 366 -11.68 -18.34 0.80
CA LEU A 366 -11.03 -17.99 2.06
C LEU A 366 -11.68 -16.80 2.79
N GLN A 367 -12.05 -15.76 2.08
CA GLN A 367 -12.58 -14.52 2.64
C GLN A 367 -11.66 -13.96 3.73
N THR A 368 -10.40 -13.73 3.37
CA THR A 368 -9.34 -13.15 4.20
C THR A 368 -8.90 -11.79 3.67
N THR A 369 -8.23 -10.99 4.51
CA THR A 369 -7.78 -9.66 4.14
C THR A 369 -6.57 -9.67 3.21
N GLN A 370 -5.84 -10.79 3.13
CA GLN A 370 -4.68 -10.97 2.27
C GLN A 370 -4.78 -12.25 1.46
N PRO A 371 -4.20 -12.25 0.24
CA PRO A 371 -3.72 -11.09 -0.50
C PRO A 371 -4.87 -10.20 -0.98
N VAL A 372 -4.56 -8.93 -1.23
CA VAL A 372 -5.48 -8.02 -1.88
C VAL A 372 -5.50 -8.35 -3.38
N MET A 373 -6.67 -8.69 -3.93
CA MET A 373 -6.79 -9.04 -5.34
C MET A 373 -6.99 -7.81 -6.22
N ALA A 374 -6.19 -7.68 -7.27
CA ALA A 374 -6.35 -6.70 -8.33
C ALA A 374 -6.72 -7.39 -9.65
N LEU A 375 -7.92 -7.13 -10.14
CA LEU A 375 -8.37 -7.63 -11.43
C LEU A 375 -8.17 -6.56 -12.50
N ARG A 376 -7.22 -6.80 -13.40
CA ARG A 376 -6.98 -5.97 -14.58
C ARG A 376 -8.03 -6.25 -15.64
N VAL A 377 -8.67 -5.20 -16.13
CA VAL A 377 -9.75 -5.27 -17.11
C VAL A 377 -9.39 -4.48 -18.35
N CYS A 378 -9.44 -5.13 -19.51
CA CYS A 378 -9.34 -4.52 -20.83
C CYS A 378 -10.52 -4.96 -21.72
N ASP A 379 -10.61 -4.44 -22.93
CA ASP A 379 -11.71 -4.76 -23.84
C ASP A 379 -11.82 -6.26 -24.18
N THR A 380 -10.68 -6.97 -24.13
CA THR A 380 -10.62 -8.41 -24.47
C THR A 380 -10.79 -9.33 -23.25
N THR A 381 -10.88 -8.77 -22.04
CA THR A 381 -11.07 -9.58 -20.82
C THR A 381 -12.36 -10.40 -20.89
N PRO A 382 -12.29 -11.73 -20.70
CA PRO A 382 -13.49 -12.59 -20.77
C PRO A 382 -14.55 -12.17 -19.76
N HIS A 383 -15.80 -12.16 -20.21
CA HIS A 383 -16.96 -11.82 -19.35
C HIS A 383 -17.02 -12.70 -18.09
N GLU A 384 -16.69 -13.99 -18.22
CA GLU A 384 -16.69 -14.94 -17.09
C GLU A 384 -15.79 -14.50 -15.93
N LEU A 385 -14.60 -13.95 -16.23
CA LEU A 385 -13.65 -13.48 -15.22
C LEU A 385 -14.20 -12.22 -14.50
N ILE A 386 -14.79 -11.31 -15.25
CA ILE A 386 -15.37 -10.08 -14.69
C ILE A 386 -16.64 -10.41 -13.88
N ASP A 387 -17.53 -11.27 -14.41
CA ASP A 387 -18.76 -11.69 -13.71
C ASP A 387 -18.43 -12.39 -12.39
N PHE A 388 -17.36 -13.20 -12.35
CA PHE A 388 -16.90 -13.83 -11.12
C PHE A 388 -16.45 -12.79 -10.08
N GLY A 389 -15.65 -11.80 -10.47
CA GLY A 389 -15.28 -10.69 -9.60
C GLY A 389 -16.49 -9.88 -9.12
N CYS A 390 -17.45 -9.59 -10.02
CA CYS A 390 -18.71 -8.91 -9.66
C CYS A 390 -19.58 -9.75 -8.72
N LYS A 391 -19.57 -11.09 -8.86
CA LYS A 391 -20.25 -12.00 -7.93
C LYS A 391 -19.65 -11.90 -6.52
N MET A 392 -18.32 -11.95 -6.39
CA MET A 392 -17.64 -11.80 -5.10
C MET A 392 -18.03 -10.48 -4.41
N ILE A 393 -17.99 -9.37 -5.15
CA ILE A 393 -18.41 -8.05 -4.65
C ILE A 393 -19.89 -8.06 -4.22
N GLN A 394 -20.79 -8.60 -5.04
CA GLN A 394 -22.23 -8.69 -4.74
C GLN A 394 -22.51 -9.48 -3.45
N GLU A 395 -21.70 -10.51 -3.18
CA GLU A 395 -21.79 -11.35 -1.97
C GLU A 395 -21.22 -10.67 -0.73
N GLY A 396 -20.76 -9.42 -0.84
CA GLY A 396 -20.26 -8.63 0.27
C GLY A 396 -18.78 -8.85 0.57
N GLN A 397 -18.05 -9.50 -0.35
CA GLN A 397 -16.61 -9.58 -0.25
C GLN A 397 -15.99 -8.27 -0.76
N ALA A 398 -15.03 -7.74 -0.06
CA ALA A 398 -14.37 -6.50 -0.45
C ALA A 398 -13.29 -6.71 -1.55
N ASN A 399 -13.30 -7.82 -2.24
CA ASN A 399 -12.36 -8.30 -3.27
C ASN A 399 -13.10 -8.73 -4.55
N PRO A 400 -12.53 -8.51 -5.75
CA PRO A 400 -11.29 -7.78 -6.07
C PRO A 400 -11.51 -6.25 -6.19
N GLY A 401 -10.39 -5.48 -6.23
CA GLY A 401 -10.38 -4.17 -6.85
C GLY A 401 -10.27 -4.31 -8.37
N PHE A 402 -10.96 -3.45 -9.13
CA PHE A 402 -10.93 -3.48 -10.59
C PHE A 402 -10.04 -2.36 -11.12
N PHE A 403 -9.22 -2.68 -12.11
CA PHE A 403 -8.25 -1.75 -12.68
C PHE A 403 -8.39 -1.67 -14.20
N ASN A 404 -8.40 -0.48 -14.72
CA ASN A 404 -8.42 -0.19 -16.15
C ASN A 404 -7.02 -0.40 -16.76
N ASP A 405 -6.90 -1.44 -17.53
CA ASP A 405 -5.62 -1.84 -18.12
C ASP A 405 -5.02 -0.77 -19.04
N GLU A 406 -5.84 -0.04 -19.80
CA GLU A 406 -5.37 1.02 -20.67
C GLU A 406 -4.91 2.27 -19.93
N THR A 407 -5.62 2.67 -18.88
CA THR A 407 -5.27 3.85 -18.08
C THR A 407 -3.99 3.59 -17.30
N ALA A 408 -3.90 2.45 -16.61
CA ALA A 408 -2.71 2.06 -15.86
C ALA A 408 -1.48 1.89 -16.77
N MET A 409 -1.66 1.38 -18.00
CA MET A 409 -0.58 1.32 -19.00
C MET A 409 -0.05 2.72 -19.35
N LYS A 410 -0.93 3.72 -19.51
CA LYS A 410 -0.51 5.11 -19.79
C LYS A 410 0.28 5.70 -18.62
N MET A 411 -0.14 5.42 -17.39
CA MET A 411 0.59 5.83 -16.18
C MET A 411 1.99 5.21 -16.12
N ALA A 412 2.11 3.91 -16.37
CA ALA A 412 3.39 3.21 -16.40
C ALA A 412 4.32 3.76 -17.51
N LEU A 413 3.77 4.17 -18.66
CA LEU A 413 4.53 4.89 -19.71
C LEU A 413 4.97 6.28 -19.22
N GLY A 414 4.10 7.01 -18.52
CA GLY A 414 4.40 8.32 -17.92
C GLY A 414 5.56 8.25 -16.93
N LYS A 415 5.69 7.16 -16.19
CA LYS A 415 6.81 6.89 -15.27
C LYS A 415 8.13 6.54 -16.00
N GLY A 416 8.13 6.38 -17.31
CA GLY A 416 9.31 6.09 -18.11
C GLY A 416 9.49 4.62 -18.49
N GLY A 417 8.50 3.77 -18.24
CA GLY A 417 8.49 2.38 -18.70
C GLY A 417 8.43 2.24 -20.22
N THR A 418 8.96 1.15 -20.76
CA THR A 418 8.77 0.79 -22.18
C THR A 418 7.31 0.35 -22.42
N LEU A 419 6.87 0.24 -23.68
CA LEU A 419 5.54 -0.25 -24.00
C LEU A 419 5.33 -1.70 -23.50
N GLU A 420 6.37 -2.53 -23.55
CA GLU A 420 6.31 -3.91 -23.03
C GLU A 420 6.17 -3.92 -21.50
N ASP A 421 6.97 -3.11 -20.82
CA ASP A 421 6.86 -2.93 -19.36
C ASP A 421 5.51 -2.36 -18.97
N ALA A 422 5.01 -1.39 -19.74
CA ALA A 422 3.71 -0.78 -19.49
C ALA A 422 2.54 -1.74 -19.71
N ARG A 423 2.59 -2.64 -20.70
CA ARG A 423 1.59 -3.71 -20.86
C ARG A 423 1.67 -4.76 -19.77
N ASP A 424 2.84 -4.97 -19.23
CA ASP A 424 3.08 -5.91 -18.12
C ASP A 424 2.99 -5.26 -16.74
N TRP A 425 2.39 -4.08 -16.64
CA TRP A 425 2.29 -3.32 -15.41
C TRP A 425 1.72 -4.15 -14.25
N THR A 426 2.15 -3.83 -13.05
CA THR A 426 1.67 -4.42 -11.80
C THR A 426 1.37 -3.32 -10.80
N ILE A 427 0.74 -3.69 -9.69
CA ILE A 427 0.51 -2.77 -8.58
C ILE A 427 1.69 -2.81 -7.61
N VAL A 428 2.11 -1.63 -7.19
CA VAL A 428 3.04 -1.38 -6.09
C VAL A 428 2.28 -0.56 -5.05
N GLY A 429 2.15 -1.03 -3.83
CA GLY A 429 1.29 -0.39 -2.82
C GLY A 429 -0.21 -0.63 -3.06
N CYS A 430 -1.03 0.42 -3.00
CA CYS A 430 -2.50 0.33 -3.02
C CYS A 430 -3.09 0.20 -4.42
N ILE A 431 -2.73 1.16 -5.29
CA ILE A 431 -3.28 1.31 -6.63
C ILE A 431 -2.19 1.71 -7.65
N GLN A 432 -1.00 1.99 -7.21
CA GLN A 432 0.07 2.58 -7.98
C GLN A 432 0.53 1.64 -9.10
N ALA A 433 0.14 1.92 -10.34
CA ALA A 433 0.56 1.15 -11.49
C ALA A 433 2.04 1.40 -11.79
N GLY A 434 2.85 0.35 -11.64
CA GLY A 434 4.29 0.38 -11.95
C GLY A 434 4.64 -0.51 -13.13
N PRO A 435 5.74 -0.23 -13.86
CA PRO A 435 6.23 -1.09 -14.93
C PRO A 435 6.46 -2.53 -14.46
N GLY A 436 6.18 -3.51 -15.32
CA GLY A 436 6.30 -4.92 -15.01
C GLY A 436 7.73 -5.40 -14.74
N GLY A 437 7.83 -6.62 -14.25
CA GLY A 437 9.11 -7.25 -13.94
C GLY A 437 9.85 -6.61 -12.78
N GLY A 438 9.12 -6.07 -11.79
CA GLY A 438 9.74 -5.40 -10.64
C GLY A 438 10.59 -4.19 -11.04
N GLY A 439 10.21 -3.50 -12.12
CA GLY A 439 11.01 -2.40 -12.67
C GLY A 439 10.93 -1.09 -11.92
N THR A 440 10.03 -0.98 -10.94
CA THR A 440 9.93 0.18 -10.04
C THR A 440 10.64 -0.09 -8.73
N ASP A 441 11.16 0.97 -8.17
CA ASP A 441 11.89 0.95 -6.91
C ASP A 441 11.00 1.23 -5.74
N GLY A 442 9.85 0.93 -5.62
CA GLY A 442 8.97 1.14 -4.47
C GLY A 442 9.49 2.18 -3.45
N SER A 443 8.73 3.02 -3.11
CA SER A 443 8.55 4.00 -2.05
C SER A 443 7.62 5.06 -2.59
N PRO A 444 6.39 4.68 -2.91
CA PRO A 444 5.43 5.61 -3.44
C PRO A 444 5.06 6.70 -2.40
N ASP A 445 5.25 6.46 -1.11
CA ASP A 445 4.79 7.36 -0.06
C ASP A 445 5.82 8.42 0.36
N ALA A 446 6.18 9.34 -0.57
CA ALA A 446 7.02 10.50 -0.22
C ALA A 446 6.32 11.48 0.73
N GLY A 447 4.99 11.54 0.68
CA GLY A 447 4.22 12.33 1.64
C GLY A 447 2.82 12.76 1.18
N TYR A 448 2.07 13.33 2.12
CA TYR A 448 0.68 13.76 1.95
C TYR A 448 0.50 15.22 2.33
N VAL A 449 -0.30 15.96 1.57
CA VAL A 449 -0.70 17.34 1.87
C VAL A 449 -2.16 17.40 2.29
N ASN A 450 -2.44 18.08 3.40
CA ASN A 450 -3.77 18.37 3.90
C ASN A 450 -4.37 19.57 3.16
N MET A 451 -5.27 19.33 2.19
CA MET A 451 -5.89 20.40 1.37
C MET A 451 -6.81 21.30 2.19
N GLY A 452 -7.40 20.80 3.27
CA GLY A 452 -8.20 21.64 4.17
C GLY A 452 -7.34 22.72 4.83
N LYS A 453 -6.12 22.38 5.26
CA LYS A 453 -5.15 23.36 5.78
C LYS A 453 -4.74 24.39 4.73
N MET A 454 -4.61 23.98 3.46
CA MET A 454 -4.31 24.93 2.38
C MET A 454 -5.44 25.96 2.21
N VAL A 455 -6.69 25.53 2.34
CA VAL A 455 -7.84 26.44 2.35
C VAL A 455 -7.80 27.38 3.56
N GLU A 456 -7.56 26.85 4.77
CA GLU A 456 -7.41 27.68 5.99
C GLU A 456 -6.27 28.70 5.85
N PHE A 457 -5.14 28.33 5.25
CA PHE A 457 -4.02 29.25 5.03
C PHE A 457 -4.36 30.38 4.04
N VAL A 458 -5.20 30.13 3.05
CA VAL A 458 -5.69 31.22 2.19
C VAL A 458 -6.64 32.11 2.98
N LEU A 459 -7.59 31.56 3.73
CA LEU A 459 -8.57 32.32 4.50
C LEU A 459 -7.89 33.19 5.59
N HIS A 460 -6.76 32.76 6.14
CA HIS A 460 -6.03 33.43 7.24
C HIS A 460 -4.64 33.95 6.84
N ASN A 461 -4.40 34.15 5.54
CA ASN A 461 -3.14 34.71 5.02
C ASN A 461 -1.88 34.02 5.60
N GLY A 462 -1.89 32.67 5.57
CA GLY A 462 -0.77 31.82 5.99
C GLY A 462 -0.74 31.45 7.48
N ILE A 463 -1.65 32.00 8.29
CA ILE A 463 -1.72 31.67 9.73
C ILE A 463 -2.59 30.43 9.90
N ASP A 464 -2.10 29.44 10.64
CA ASP A 464 -2.90 28.31 11.10
C ASP A 464 -3.85 28.76 12.21
N PRO A 465 -5.18 28.70 12.03
CA PRO A 465 -6.12 29.22 13.04
C PRO A 465 -6.10 28.39 14.32
N ARG A 466 -5.73 27.12 14.29
CA ARG A 466 -5.64 26.23 15.45
C ARG A 466 -4.48 26.62 16.38
N THR A 467 -3.32 26.94 15.83
CA THR A 467 -2.10 27.22 16.60
C THR A 467 -1.77 28.71 16.71
N GLY A 468 -2.34 29.56 15.86
CA GLY A 468 -2.03 30.98 15.74
C GLY A 468 -0.67 31.27 15.12
N LYS A 469 0.04 30.26 14.61
CA LYS A 469 1.39 30.37 14.01
C LYS A 469 1.30 30.63 12.51
N LEU A 470 2.31 31.31 11.96
CA LEU A 470 2.51 31.42 10.52
C LEU A 470 3.10 30.09 10.02
N MET A 471 2.26 29.26 9.39
CA MET A 471 2.62 27.93 8.91
C MET A 471 2.56 27.83 7.38
N GLY A 472 1.87 28.74 6.71
CA GLY A 472 1.80 28.84 5.26
C GLY A 472 2.43 30.15 4.75
N LEU A 473 2.33 30.36 3.43
CA LEU A 473 2.77 31.59 2.79
C LEU A 473 1.78 32.74 3.06
N ARG A 474 2.30 33.95 3.09
CA ARG A 474 1.43 35.14 3.01
C ARG A 474 1.03 35.39 1.57
N THR A 475 -0.19 35.01 1.21
CA THR A 475 -0.72 35.08 -0.16
C THR A 475 -1.63 36.27 -0.40
N GLY A 476 -1.79 37.13 0.61
CA GLY A 476 -2.67 38.30 0.63
C GLY A 476 -3.90 38.08 1.50
N ASP A 477 -4.57 39.19 1.89
CA ASP A 477 -5.83 39.10 2.62
C ASP A 477 -6.97 38.73 1.66
N PRO A 478 -7.66 37.58 1.85
CA PRO A 478 -8.72 37.14 0.95
C PRO A 478 -9.93 38.10 0.91
N ARG A 479 -10.07 38.99 1.91
CA ARG A 479 -11.10 40.05 1.92
C ARG A 479 -10.87 41.09 0.83
N GLU A 480 -9.65 41.21 0.31
CA GLU A 480 -9.27 42.11 -0.77
C GLU A 480 -9.37 41.45 -2.15
N PHE A 481 -9.64 40.16 -2.23
CA PHE A 481 -9.79 39.44 -3.49
C PHE A 481 -11.10 39.87 -4.18
N THR A 482 -11.04 40.10 -5.49
CA THR A 482 -12.15 40.58 -6.31
C THR A 482 -12.76 39.54 -7.23
N ASN A 483 -12.14 38.39 -7.34
CA ASN A 483 -12.60 37.29 -8.19
C ASN A 483 -12.01 35.96 -7.72
N ILE A 484 -12.59 34.86 -8.22
CA ILE A 484 -12.19 33.51 -7.84
C ILE A 484 -10.75 33.15 -8.24
N GLU A 485 -10.24 33.72 -9.33
CA GLU A 485 -8.88 33.38 -9.81
C GLU A 485 -7.81 33.83 -8.82
N GLN A 486 -8.01 34.93 -8.10
CA GLN A 486 -7.09 35.36 -7.04
C GLN A 486 -7.11 34.38 -5.86
N PHE A 487 -8.25 33.81 -5.55
CA PHE A 487 -8.39 32.77 -4.52
C PHE A 487 -7.71 31.46 -4.95
N LYS A 488 -7.92 31.02 -6.20
CA LYS A 488 -7.24 29.87 -6.77
C LYS A 488 -5.72 30.05 -6.83
N ASP A 489 -5.24 31.24 -7.25
CA ASP A 489 -3.80 31.54 -7.29
C ASP A 489 -3.16 31.50 -5.90
N ALA A 490 -3.87 31.96 -4.87
CA ALA A 490 -3.41 31.85 -3.49
C ALA A 490 -3.33 30.38 -3.04
N LEU A 491 -4.36 29.57 -3.35
CA LEU A 491 -4.37 28.13 -3.09
C LEU A 491 -3.22 27.40 -3.79
N LYS A 492 -3.02 27.63 -5.08
CA LYS A 492 -1.93 27.05 -5.87
C LYS A 492 -0.57 27.30 -5.22
N LYS A 493 -0.32 28.53 -4.72
CA LYS A 493 0.92 28.87 -4.01
C LYS A 493 1.07 28.12 -2.70
N GLN A 494 0.00 28.05 -1.88
CA GLN A 494 0.04 27.30 -0.62
C GLN A 494 0.33 25.82 -0.86
N ILE A 495 -0.37 25.20 -1.80
CA ILE A 495 -0.27 23.78 -2.13
C ILE A 495 1.15 23.43 -2.60
N ILE A 496 1.69 24.17 -3.57
CA ILE A 496 3.02 23.90 -4.11
C ILE A 496 4.11 24.14 -3.06
N HIS A 497 3.92 25.14 -2.21
CA HIS A 497 4.83 25.35 -1.08
C HIS A 497 4.85 24.15 -0.13
N ALA A 498 3.69 23.58 0.19
CA ALA A 498 3.62 22.38 1.05
C ALA A 498 4.31 21.15 0.40
N TYR A 499 4.06 20.91 -0.88
CA TYR A 499 4.76 19.84 -1.60
C TYR A 499 6.26 20.06 -1.71
N ASP A 500 6.73 21.31 -1.84
CA ASP A 500 8.15 21.64 -1.82
C ASP A 500 8.80 21.30 -0.47
N GLN A 501 8.08 21.47 0.66
CA GLN A 501 8.58 21.04 1.97
C GLN A 501 8.70 19.51 2.05
N ILE A 502 7.72 18.76 1.52
CA ILE A 502 7.81 17.30 1.40
C ILE A 502 9.04 16.92 0.57
N ARG A 503 9.24 17.53 -0.60
CA ARG A 503 10.40 17.29 -1.46
C ARG A 503 11.73 17.50 -0.73
N ILE A 504 11.85 18.58 0.04
CA ILE A 504 13.07 18.89 0.81
C ILE A 504 13.31 17.82 1.87
N GLY A 505 12.30 17.50 2.67
CA GLY A 505 12.41 16.51 3.75
C GLY A 505 12.68 15.12 3.20
N TYR A 506 11.94 14.70 2.17
CA TYR A 506 12.08 13.38 1.59
C TYR A 506 13.41 13.16 0.86
N ASN A 507 13.92 14.15 0.12
CA ASN A 507 15.26 14.09 -0.47
C ASN A 507 16.34 13.91 0.60
N LEU A 508 16.16 14.51 1.77
CA LEU A 508 17.07 14.33 2.91
C LEU A 508 17.02 12.89 3.42
N MET A 509 15.81 12.34 3.63
CA MET A 509 15.60 10.94 4.04
C MET A 509 16.17 9.96 3.02
N GLN A 510 15.92 10.15 1.73
CA GLN A 510 16.51 9.35 0.66
C GLN A 510 18.04 9.37 0.69
N SER A 511 18.64 10.52 0.95
CA SER A 511 20.10 10.64 1.04
C SER A 511 20.67 9.84 2.21
N ILE A 512 19.98 9.79 3.35
CA ILE A 512 20.36 8.97 4.50
C ILE A 512 20.19 7.49 4.14
N HIS A 513 19.06 7.11 3.57
CA HIS A 513 18.75 5.74 3.16
C HIS A 513 19.79 5.20 2.18
N MET A 514 20.07 5.93 1.11
CA MET A 514 21.06 5.60 0.08
C MET A 514 22.44 5.30 0.66
N ASN A 515 22.87 6.09 1.65
CA ASN A 515 24.25 6.02 2.17
C ASN A 515 24.42 5.07 3.36
N ARG A 516 23.36 4.79 4.12
CA ARG A 516 23.48 4.05 5.40
C ARG A 516 22.62 2.80 5.47
N TYR A 517 21.50 2.76 4.77
CA TYR A 517 20.48 1.70 4.91
C TYR A 517 20.04 1.09 3.57
N PRO A 518 20.95 0.82 2.59
CA PRO A 518 20.52 0.20 1.36
C PRO A 518 19.90 -1.17 1.62
N VAL A 519 18.79 -1.45 0.93
CA VAL A 519 18.08 -2.73 0.98
C VAL A 519 18.61 -3.60 -0.14
N ILE A 520 19.29 -4.68 0.21
CA ILE A 520 20.11 -5.43 -0.76
C ILE A 520 19.30 -6.50 -1.47
N PHE A 521 18.50 -7.31 -0.73
CA PHE A 521 17.71 -8.36 -1.34
C PHE A 521 16.60 -7.80 -2.24
N ALA A 522 15.86 -6.83 -1.73
CA ALA A 522 14.86 -6.14 -2.54
C ALA A 522 15.47 -5.56 -3.82
N SER A 523 16.66 -4.96 -3.72
CA SER A 523 17.40 -4.47 -4.89
C SER A 523 17.82 -5.60 -5.82
N MET A 524 18.33 -6.72 -5.30
CA MET A 524 18.78 -7.85 -6.11
C MET A 524 17.65 -8.42 -6.99
N VAL A 525 16.44 -8.46 -6.47
CA VAL A 525 15.27 -9.00 -7.19
C VAL A 525 14.45 -7.94 -7.92
N THR A 526 14.91 -6.69 -7.93
CA THR A 526 14.35 -5.59 -8.71
C THR A 526 15.11 -5.43 -10.04
N ALA A 527 14.38 -5.37 -11.14
CA ALA A 527 14.98 -5.28 -12.48
C ALA A 527 15.78 -3.98 -12.65
N GLY A 528 17.01 -4.11 -13.17
CA GLY A 528 17.95 -3.01 -13.39
C GLY A 528 19.04 -2.89 -12.32
N CYS A 529 18.79 -3.32 -11.09
CA CYS A 529 19.75 -3.13 -10.00
C CYS A 529 21.02 -3.97 -10.12
N VAL A 530 20.90 -5.28 -10.42
CA VAL A 530 22.06 -6.15 -10.62
C VAL A 530 22.85 -5.72 -11.85
N GLU A 531 22.17 -5.35 -12.91
CA GLU A 531 22.76 -4.87 -14.16
C GLU A 531 23.54 -3.56 -13.97
N SER A 532 22.99 -2.62 -13.20
CA SER A 532 23.62 -1.32 -12.92
C SER A 532 24.67 -1.38 -11.81
N GLY A 533 24.61 -2.40 -10.95
CA GLY A 533 25.45 -2.51 -9.75
C GLY A 533 25.06 -1.49 -8.65
N LYS A 534 23.78 -1.09 -8.59
CA LYS A 534 23.23 -0.10 -7.66
C LYS A 534 22.00 -0.65 -6.95
N SER A 535 21.83 -0.28 -5.69
CA SER A 535 20.57 -0.57 -4.99
C SER A 535 19.41 0.28 -5.53
N VAL A 536 18.18 -0.09 -5.20
CA VAL A 536 16.98 0.72 -5.49
C VAL A 536 17.13 2.13 -4.92
N GLN A 537 17.68 2.27 -3.71
CA GLN A 537 17.92 3.55 -3.07
C GLN A 537 18.96 4.42 -3.79
N GLN A 538 19.81 3.81 -4.61
CA GLN A 538 20.81 4.50 -5.44
C GLN A 538 20.34 4.69 -6.89
N GLY A 539 19.04 4.50 -7.16
CA GLY A 539 18.47 4.60 -8.50
C GLY A 539 18.88 3.46 -9.42
N GLY A 540 19.05 2.25 -8.87
CA GLY A 540 19.43 1.06 -9.64
C GLY A 540 18.26 0.44 -10.41
N ALA A 541 17.02 0.66 -10.01
CA ALA A 541 15.82 0.17 -10.69
C ALA A 541 15.68 0.78 -12.10
N ARG A 542 15.00 0.09 -13.01
CA ARG A 542 14.75 0.60 -14.37
C ARG A 542 13.93 1.87 -14.37
N VAL A 543 12.99 1.99 -13.46
CA VAL A 543 12.17 3.17 -13.26
C VAL A 543 12.24 3.56 -11.79
N SER A 544 12.49 4.84 -11.53
CA SER A 544 12.56 5.39 -10.17
C SER A 544 11.59 6.56 -10.06
N THR A 545 10.57 6.41 -9.20
CA THR A 545 9.59 7.45 -8.88
C THR A 545 9.30 7.48 -7.39
N CYS A 546 8.85 8.64 -6.89
CA CYS A 546 8.43 8.84 -5.52
C CYS A 546 7.04 9.47 -5.49
N GLY A 547 6.08 8.80 -4.88
CA GLY A 547 4.69 9.24 -4.84
C GLY A 547 4.45 10.40 -3.87
N MET A 548 3.76 11.43 -4.31
CA MET A 548 3.20 12.49 -3.49
C MET A 548 1.67 12.47 -3.58
N TYR A 549 1.01 12.54 -2.45
CA TYR A 549 -0.43 12.32 -2.35
C TYR A 549 -1.16 13.47 -1.70
N VAL A 550 -2.49 13.37 -1.65
CA VAL A 550 -3.40 14.42 -1.22
C VAL A 550 -4.54 13.88 -0.38
N THR A 551 -4.92 14.61 0.66
CA THR A 551 -6.19 14.41 1.37
C THR A 551 -7.12 15.59 1.19
N GLY A 552 -8.43 15.34 1.05
CA GLY A 552 -9.42 16.39 0.95
C GLY A 552 -9.52 17.07 -0.42
N ALA A 553 -9.14 16.38 -1.51
CA ALA A 553 -9.18 16.94 -2.87
C ALA A 553 -10.61 17.36 -3.32
N ALA A 554 -11.63 16.53 -3.04
CA ALA A 554 -13.02 16.89 -3.33
C ALA A 554 -13.51 18.04 -2.45
N ASN A 555 -13.07 18.10 -1.19
CA ASN A 555 -13.38 19.24 -0.32
C ASN A 555 -12.77 20.56 -0.84
N LEU A 556 -11.54 20.51 -1.39
CA LEU A 556 -10.92 21.66 -2.05
C LEU A 556 -11.75 22.18 -3.20
N ALA A 557 -12.19 21.28 -4.11
CA ALA A 557 -13.02 21.66 -5.25
C ALA A 557 -14.38 22.23 -4.80
N ASP A 558 -15.04 21.59 -3.84
CA ASP A 558 -16.30 22.06 -3.27
C ASP A 558 -16.14 23.42 -2.55
N CYS A 559 -15.00 23.68 -1.89
CA CYS A 559 -14.69 24.99 -1.29
C CYS A 559 -14.54 26.07 -2.35
N ILE A 560 -13.80 25.80 -3.43
CA ILE A 560 -13.62 26.75 -4.53
C ILE A 560 -14.99 27.08 -5.16
N ALA A 561 -15.80 26.07 -5.49
CA ALA A 561 -17.13 26.24 -6.05
C ALA A 561 -18.06 27.03 -5.11
N ALA A 562 -17.96 26.82 -3.81
CA ALA A 562 -18.75 27.54 -2.81
C ALA A 562 -18.33 29.02 -2.69
N VAL A 563 -17.04 29.31 -2.67
CA VAL A 563 -16.51 30.69 -2.67
C VAL A 563 -16.86 31.42 -3.97
N GLU A 564 -16.67 30.75 -5.10
CA GLU A 564 -17.01 31.32 -6.40
C GLU A 564 -18.51 31.71 -6.46
N LYS A 565 -19.38 30.74 -6.16
CA LYS A 565 -20.84 30.92 -6.28
C LYS A 565 -21.40 31.92 -5.27
N CYS A 566 -21.07 31.74 -3.98
CA CYS A 566 -21.74 32.45 -2.91
C CYS A 566 -21.08 33.81 -2.58
N VAL A 567 -19.77 33.96 -2.81
CA VAL A 567 -19.06 35.21 -2.53
C VAL A 567 -18.93 36.07 -3.78
N PHE A 568 -18.39 35.55 -4.88
CA PHE A 568 -18.02 36.37 -6.05
C PHE A 568 -19.14 36.48 -7.08
N GLU A 569 -19.93 35.45 -7.35
CA GLU A 569 -21.00 35.52 -8.36
C GLU A 569 -22.28 36.14 -7.78
N ASP A 570 -22.87 35.52 -6.77
CA ASP A 570 -24.21 35.89 -6.27
C ASP A 570 -24.14 36.91 -5.11
N GLY A 571 -22.99 37.03 -4.42
CA GLY A 571 -22.82 37.96 -3.32
C GLY A 571 -23.73 37.68 -2.12
N ASP A 572 -24.06 36.41 -1.89
CA ASP A 572 -24.92 35.98 -0.77
C ASP A 572 -24.25 36.22 0.59
N VAL A 573 -22.92 36.16 0.61
CA VAL A 573 -22.07 36.31 1.80
C VAL A 573 -20.79 37.05 1.41
N THR A 574 -20.30 37.90 2.30
CA THR A 574 -18.98 38.51 2.13
C THR A 574 -17.89 37.57 2.55
N MET A 575 -16.65 37.74 2.03
CA MET A 575 -15.50 36.92 2.47
C MET A 575 -15.27 37.05 3.99
N ASP A 576 -15.48 38.23 4.56
CA ASP A 576 -15.33 38.44 6.01
C ASP A 576 -16.37 37.65 6.83
N GLU A 577 -17.61 37.62 6.39
CA GLU A 577 -18.68 36.83 7.04
C GLU A 577 -18.44 35.32 6.87
N LEU A 578 -17.92 34.88 5.71
CA LEU A 578 -17.57 33.48 5.46
C LEU A 578 -16.45 33.04 6.40
N ILE A 579 -15.36 33.81 6.52
CA ILE A 579 -14.26 33.52 7.45
C ILE A 579 -14.77 33.47 8.89
N ALA A 580 -15.55 34.48 9.31
CA ALA A 580 -16.12 34.49 10.66
C ALA A 580 -17.03 33.29 10.95
N ALA A 581 -17.77 32.81 9.94
CA ALA A 581 -18.62 31.62 10.08
C ALA A 581 -17.79 30.32 10.20
N CYS A 582 -16.71 30.20 9.41
CA CYS A 582 -15.79 29.08 9.51
C CYS A 582 -15.09 29.06 10.90
N ASP A 583 -14.58 30.21 11.36
CA ASP A 583 -13.94 30.36 12.66
C ASP A 583 -14.86 29.99 13.81
N ALA A 584 -16.16 30.29 13.67
CA ALA A 584 -17.20 29.93 14.62
C ALA A 584 -17.69 28.49 14.49
N ASN A 585 -17.10 27.68 13.63
CA ASN A 585 -17.62 26.34 13.29
C ASN A 585 -19.10 26.37 12.91
N PHE A 586 -19.53 27.41 12.23
CA PHE A 586 -20.91 27.74 11.86
C PHE A 586 -21.89 27.91 13.01
N GLU A 587 -21.42 27.99 14.27
CA GLU A 587 -22.28 28.31 15.42
C GLU A 587 -22.85 29.74 15.26
N GLY A 588 -24.18 29.84 15.19
CA GLY A 588 -24.88 31.10 14.87
C GLY A 588 -24.94 31.46 13.38
N TYR A 589 -24.35 30.61 12.52
CA TYR A 589 -24.35 30.74 11.05
C TYR A 589 -25.00 29.53 10.35
N GLU A 590 -25.91 28.83 11.02
CA GLU A 590 -26.51 27.59 10.51
C GLU A 590 -27.20 27.76 9.15
N ARG A 591 -27.81 28.93 8.92
CA ARG A 591 -28.41 29.26 7.63
C ARG A 591 -27.36 29.41 6.53
N LEU A 592 -26.23 30.03 6.83
CA LEU A 592 -25.13 30.16 5.89
C LEU A 592 -24.55 28.77 5.57
N ARG A 593 -24.34 27.92 6.59
CA ARG A 593 -23.89 26.54 6.38
C ARG A 593 -24.83 25.78 5.43
N GLN A 594 -26.16 25.89 5.62
CA GLN A 594 -27.13 25.24 4.72
C GLN A 594 -27.08 25.82 3.31
N LEU A 595 -26.81 27.10 3.14
CA LEU A 595 -26.59 27.74 1.85
C LEU A 595 -25.37 27.13 1.15
N LEU A 596 -24.23 27.05 1.84
CA LEU A 596 -22.97 26.50 1.32
C LEU A 596 -23.08 25.02 0.96
N LEU A 597 -23.84 24.25 1.73
CA LEU A 597 -24.08 22.82 1.47
C LEU A 597 -24.94 22.58 0.22
N ASN A 598 -25.96 23.42 -0.04
CA ASN A 598 -27.03 23.09 -0.96
C ASN A 598 -27.06 23.96 -2.25
N LYS A 599 -26.48 25.17 -2.24
CA LYS A 599 -26.54 26.07 -3.37
C LYS A 599 -25.44 25.85 -4.41
N PRO A 600 -24.17 25.76 -4.03
CA PRO A 600 -23.10 25.44 -4.99
C PRO A 600 -23.23 23.98 -5.45
N GLU A 601 -22.91 23.76 -6.73
CA GLU A 601 -22.73 22.40 -7.22
C GLU A 601 -21.66 21.67 -6.43
N LYS A 602 -21.77 20.34 -6.36
CA LYS A 602 -20.85 19.50 -5.59
C LYS A 602 -20.24 18.45 -6.50
N TYR A 603 -18.95 18.18 -6.29
CA TYR A 603 -18.25 17.10 -6.95
C TYR A 603 -18.93 15.73 -6.70
N GLY A 604 -18.92 14.86 -7.72
CA GLY A 604 -19.58 13.56 -7.66
C GLY A 604 -21.00 13.51 -8.23
N ASN A 605 -21.47 14.58 -8.87
CA ASN A 605 -22.83 14.70 -9.39
C ASN A 605 -22.91 14.96 -10.92
N ASP A 606 -21.85 14.59 -11.68
CA ASP A 606 -21.76 14.82 -13.14
C ASP A 606 -21.90 16.32 -13.47
N SER A 607 -21.25 17.19 -12.68
CA SER A 607 -21.25 18.64 -12.90
C SER A 607 -19.96 19.06 -13.60
N PRO A 608 -20.01 19.42 -14.90
CA PRO A 608 -18.81 19.84 -15.65
C PRO A 608 -18.07 21.01 -15.01
N HIS A 609 -18.75 21.84 -14.24
CA HIS A 609 -18.14 22.99 -13.59
C HIS A 609 -17.23 22.56 -12.41
N VAL A 610 -17.79 21.84 -11.44
CA VAL A 610 -17.01 21.43 -10.25
C VAL A 610 -15.99 20.33 -10.59
N ASP A 611 -16.35 19.40 -11.47
CA ASP A 611 -15.46 18.39 -12.01
C ASP A 611 -14.28 19.05 -12.74
N GLY A 612 -14.54 20.16 -13.45
CA GLY A 612 -13.52 21.00 -14.08
C GLY A 612 -12.59 21.70 -13.09
N ILE A 613 -13.13 22.23 -11.98
CA ILE A 613 -12.32 22.82 -10.89
C ILE A 613 -11.42 21.74 -10.27
N TYR A 614 -11.98 20.58 -9.95
CA TYR A 614 -11.21 19.45 -9.40
C TYR A 614 -10.04 19.08 -10.32
N ARG A 615 -10.35 18.84 -11.60
CA ARG A 615 -9.34 18.53 -12.61
C ARG A 615 -8.28 19.61 -12.71
N GLU A 616 -8.65 20.89 -12.83
CA GLU A 616 -7.72 22.02 -12.92
C GLU A 616 -6.72 22.02 -11.77
N MET A 617 -7.22 21.87 -10.53
CA MET A 617 -6.37 21.94 -9.35
C MET A 617 -5.44 20.73 -9.24
N MET A 618 -5.93 19.52 -9.50
CA MET A 618 -5.11 18.31 -9.40
C MET A 618 -4.07 18.23 -10.51
N HIS A 619 -4.42 18.59 -11.74
CA HIS A 619 -3.43 18.63 -12.83
C HIS A 619 -2.38 19.71 -12.62
N TYR A 620 -2.76 20.89 -12.10
CA TYR A 620 -1.77 21.90 -11.74
C TYR A 620 -0.73 21.35 -10.75
N VAL A 621 -1.17 20.60 -9.74
CA VAL A 621 -0.28 19.97 -8.78
C VAL A 621 0.57 18.89 -9.45
N ALA A 622 -0.05 18.03 -10.26
CA ALA A 622 0.64 16.95 -10.97
C ALA A 622 1.73 17.50 -11.90
N ASP A 623 1.42 18.52 -12.72
CA ASP A 623 2.38 19.14 -13.66
C ASP A 623 3.61 19.70 -12.93
N GLU A 624 3.41 20.36 -11.79
CA GLU A 624 4.51 20.91 -10.99
C GLU A 624 5.32 19.79 -10.32
N VAL A 625 4.68 18.92 -9.56
CA VAL A 625 5.33 17.87 -8.77
C VAL A 625 6.08 16.88 -9.66
N GLN A 626 5.47 16.42 -10.75
CA GLN A 626 6.06 15.44 -11.68
C GLN A 626 7.24 16.02 -12.48
N SER A 627 7.43 17.33 -12.46
CA SER A 627 8.61 17.99 -13.04
C SER A 627 9.84 17.95 -12.13
N TRP A 628 9.69 17.60 -10.84
CA TRP A 628 10.78 17.67 -9.87
C TRP A 628 11.62 16.39 -9.86
N PRO A 629 12.96 16.52 -9.89
CA PRO A 629 13.83 15.37 -9.70
C PRO A 629 13.87 14.95 -8.24
N ASP A 630 14.02 13.65 -8.00
CA ASP A 630 14.31 13.09 -6.70
C ASP A 630 15.82 12.96 -6.43
N ALA A 631 16.20 12.60 -5.20
CA ALA A 631 17.61 12.45 -4.83
C ALA A 631 18.30 11.25 -5.46
N ARG A 632 17.54 10.28 -6.01
CA ARG A 632 18.03 9.03 -6.60
C ARG A 632 18.26 9.13 -8.10
N GLY A 633 17.88 10.24 -8.72
CA GLY A 633 17.96 10.49 -10.15
C GLY A 633 16.72 10.10 -10.95
N GLY A 634 15.62 9.79 -10.27
CA GLY A 634 14.28 9.67 -10.80
C GLY A 634 13.51 10.99 -10.69
N HIS A 635 12.20 10.91 -10.56
CA HIS A 635 11.33 12.07 -10.40
C HIS A 635 10.20 11.78 -9.41
N TYR A 636 9.57 12.85 -8.91
CA TYR A 636 8.34 12.71 -8.13
C TYR A 636 7.17 12.43 -9.04
N ALA A 637 6.23 11.66 -8.55
CA ALA A 637 4.96 11.36 -9.20
C ALA A 637 3.80 11.79 -8.30
N PHE A 638 2.65 12.08 -8.87
CA PHE A 638 1.49 12.55 -8.11
C PHE A 638 0.32 11.61 -8.24
N GLY A 639 -0.40 11.40 -7.13
CA GLY A 639 -1.60 10.58 -7.07
C GLY A 639 -2.64 11.09 -6.08
N ILE A 640 -3.84 10.56 -6.22
CA ILE A 640 -4.97 10.89 -5.34
C ILE A 640 -5.32 9.64 -4.53
N ASP A 641 -4.62 9.49 -3.43
CA ASP A 641 -4.83 8.45 -2.44
C ASP A 641 -4.81 9.07 -1.04
N SER A 642 -5.59 8.56 -0.11
CA SER A 642 -5.69 9.12 1.24
C SER A 642 -5.42 8.11 2.34
N GLN A 643 -5.42 6.83 2.03
CA GLN A 643 -5.44 5.79 3.06
C GLN A 643 -6.55 6.08 4.10
N THR A 644 -6.25 6.04 5.40
CA THR A 644 -7.13 6.61 6.44
C THR A 644 -6.66 7.99 6.95
N MET A 645 -5.68 8.60 6.28
CA MET A 645 -5.13 9.92 6.61
C MET A 645 -6.17 11.06 6.50
N ASN A 646 -7.22 10.87 5.70
CA ASN A 646 -8.34 11.81 5.64
C ASN A 646 -9.03 12.02 6.99
N ILE A 647 -8.86 11.10 7.96
CA ILE A 647 -9.42 11.20 9.31
C ILE A 647 -8.56 12.13 10.16
N PRO A 648 -7.27 11.84 10.48
CA PRO A 648 -6.45 12.73 11.31
C PRO A 648 -6.26 14.11 10.69
N HIS A 649 -6.09 14.23 9.37
CA HIS A 649 -6.04 15.52 8.70
C HIS A 649 -7.36 16.30 8.85
N GLY A 650 -8.50 15.61 8.85
CA GLY A 650 -9.79 16.22 9.15
C GLY A 650 -9.92 16.70 10.59
N GLU A 651 -9.42 15.92 11.55
CA GLU A 651 -9.48 16.23 12.99
C GLU A 651 -8.77 17.54 13.35
N VAL A 652 -7.65 17.85 12.68
CA VAL A 652 -6.88 19.08 12.92
C VAL A 652 -7.34 20.29 12.12
N THR A 653 -8.30 20.10 11.20
CA THR A 653 -8.80 21.17 10.32
C THR A 653 -10.14 21.71 10.80
N GLY A 654 -10.25 23.03 10.85
CA GLY A 654 -11.45 23.77 11.19
C GLY A 654 -12.60 23.59 10.19
N ALA A 655 -13.67 24.34 10.35
CA ALA A 655 -14.76 24.34 9.38
C ALA A 655 -14.33 25.00 8.08
N LEU A 656 -14.89 24.54 6.94
CA LEU A 656 -14.48 24.97 5.61
C LEU A 656 -15.65 25.57 4.80
N PRO A 657 -15.35 26.37 3.77
CA PRO A 657 -16.36 26.99 2.90
C PRO A 657 -17.32 26.02 2.21
N ASP A 658 -16.98 24.76 2.08
CA ASP A 658 -17.85 23.71 1.53
C ASP A 658 -18.99 23.28 2.47
N GLY A 659 -19.01 23.85 3.71
CA GLY A 659 -19.99 23.55 4.76
C GLY A 659 -19.59 22.39 5.69
N ARG A 660 -18.35 21.82 5.56
CA ARG A 660 -17.78 20.84 6.48
C ARG A 660 -17.57 21.48 7.86
N LEU A 661 -17.88 20.74 8.93
CA LEU A 661 -17.59 21.18 10.32
C LEU A 661 -16.15 20.85 10.70
N ALA A 662 -15.66 21.59 11.70
CA ALA A 662 -14.35 21.33 12.29
C ALA A 662 -14.27 19.88 12.83
N GLY A 663 -13.17 19.20 12.56
CA GLY A 663 -12.91 17.84 13.03
C GLY A 663 -13.59 16.72 12.26
N GLU A 664 -14.47 17.01 11.29
CA GLU A 664 -15.03 15.97 10.42
C GLU A 664 -13.94 15.43 9.48
N ALA A 665 -13.97 14.12 9.18
CA ALA A 665 -13.09 13.51 8.19
C ALA A 665 -13.28 14.15 6.79
N PHE A 666 -12.22 14.21 5.99
CA PHE A 666 -12.32 14.60 4.58
C PHE A 666 -12.90 13.50 3.71
N CYS A 667 -13.12 13.82 2.44
CA CYS A 667 -13.41 12.85 1.41
C CYS A 667 -12.34 11.75 1.36
N ASP A 668 -12.75 10.59 0.92
CA ASP A 668 -11.89 9.42 0.78
C ASP A 668 -11.25 9.42 -0.61
N ALA A 669 -9.98 9.70 -0.66
CA ALA A 669 -9.17 9.79 -1.88
C ALA A 669 -9.85 10.61 -3.00
N SER A 670 -10.07 10.03 -4.20
CA SER A 670 -10.74 10.68 -5.31
C SER A 670 -12.28 10.65 -5.21
N SER A 671 -12.84 9.98 -4.19
CA SER A 671 -14.28 9.89 -3.99
C SER A 671 -14.88 11.25 -3.62
N PRO A 672 -16.17 11.50 -3.91
CA PRO A 672 -16.85 12.68 -3.40
C PRO A 672 -16.89 12.72 -1.87
N MET A 673 -17.07 13.91 -1.32
CA MET A 673 -17.31 14.05 0.11
C MET A 673 -18.54 13.24 0.53
N MET A 674 -18.46 12.50 1.62
CA MET A 674 -19.47 11.56 2.08
C MET A 674 -20.85 12.20 2.10
N GLY A 675 -21.80 11.54 1.45
CA GLY A 675 -23.21 11.96 1.40
C GLY A 675 -23.53 13.13 0.49
N ARG A 676 -22.56 13.62 -0.33
CA ARG A 676 -22.81 14.72 -1.28
C ARG A 676 -23.06 14.25 -2.72
N ASP A 677 -22.77 13.03 -3.06
CA ASP A 677 -23.01 12.39 -4.36
C ASP A 677 -24.44 11.84 -4.45
N ILE A 678 -25.38 12.75 -4.65
CA ILE A 678 -26.82 12.47 -4.57
C ILE A 678 -27.47 12.12 -5.92
N CYS A 679 -26.74 12.27 -7.03
CA CYS A 679 -27.27 12.02 -8.39
C CYS A 679 -27.10 10.55 -8.86
N GLY A 680 -26.66 9.66 -7.95
CA GLY A 680 -26.53 8.23 -8.21
C GLY A 680 -25.15 7.81 -8.74
N PRO A 681 -24.85 6.49 -8.75
CA PRO A 681 -23.51 5.99 -9.00
C PRO A 681 -22.99 6.29 -10.41
N THR A 682 -23.87 6.39 -11.42
CA THR A 682 -23.47 6.76 -12.78
C THR A 682 -22.93 8.19 -12.85
N ALA A 683 -23.55 9.13 -12.13
CA ALA A 683 -23.05 10.49 -12.03
C ALA A 683 -21.72 10.52 -11.29
N THR A 684 -21.62 9.78 -10.20
CA THR A 684 -20.40 9.70 -9.40
C THR A 684 -19.21 9.19 -10.22
N VAL A 685 -19.35 8.05 -10.94
CA VAL A 685 -18.25 7.50 -11.75
C VAL A 685 -17.84 8.44 -12.91
N LYS A 686 -18.76 9.21 -13.47
CA LYS A 686 -18.41 10.20 -14.50
C LYS A 686 -17.63 11.38 -13.92
N SER A 687 -18.03 11.91 -12.77
CA SER A 687 -17.29 12.96 -12.08
C SER A 687 -15.87 12.51 -11.76
N VAL A 688 -15.72 11.30 -11.18
CA VAL A 688 -14.39 10.76 -10.83
C VAL A 688 -13.55 10.49 -12.08
N ALA A 689 -14.14 10.01 -13.16
CA ALA A 689 -13.42 9.82 -14.43
C ALA A 689 -13.06 11.14 -15.12
N ALA A 690 -13.81 12.23 -14.88
CA ALA A 690 -13.55 13.55 -15.46
C ALA A 690 -12.24 14.21 -14.96
N ILE A 691 -11.58 13.61 -13.96
CA ILE A 691 -10.25 14.06 -13.45
C ILE A 691 -9.16 13.94 -14.53
N ASP A 692 -9.34 13.07 -15.54
CA ASP A 692 -8.31 12.74 -16.56
C ASP A 692 -7.13 11.99 -15.94
N GLN A 693 -7.43 10.84 -15.35
CA GLN A 693 -6.54 10.06 -14.49
C GLN A 693 -5.26 9.55 -15.15
N PRO A 694 -5.19 9.29 -16.49
CA PRO A 694 -3.95 8.86 -17.14
C PRO A 694 -2.71 9.75 -16.90
N ASP A 695 -2.93 11.05 -16.61
CA ASP A 695 -1.85 12.00 -16.35
C ASP A 695 -1.37 12.00 -14.89
N LEU A 696 -2.08 11.31 -13.98
CA LEU A 696 -1.72 11.16 -12.58
C LEU A 696 -0.89 9.88 -12.41
N GLN A 697 0.42 10.01 -12.40
CA GLN A 697 1.34 8.86 -12.45
C GLN A 697 1.21 7.87 -11.27
N GLU A 698 0.74 8.33 -10.09
CA GLU A 698 0.49 7.48 -8.92
C GLU A 698 -0.98 7.08 -8.73
N GLY A 699 -1.84 7.39 -9.72
CA GLY A 699 -3.21 6.92 -9.74
C GLY A 699 -4.22 7.74 -8.95
N ALA A 700 -5.46 7.27 -8.99
CA ALA A 700 -6.58 7.87 -8.28
C ALA A 700 -7.50 6.79 -7.69
N LEU A 701 -7.41 6.59 -6.38
CA LEU A 701 -8.19 5.61 -5.66
C LEU A 701 -9.66 6.04 -5.59
N PHE A 702 -10.57 5.16 -6.03
CA PHE A 702 -11.99 5.42 -5.99
C PHE A 702 -12.77 4.35 -5.23
N ASN A 703 -13.47 4.77 -4.17
CA ASN A 703 -14.39 3.96 -3.40
C ASN A 703 -15.83 4.21 -3.82
N LEU A 704 -16.58 3.13 -4.10
CA LEU A 704 -18.01 3.17 -4.32
C LEU A 704 -18.73 2.21 -3.39
N ARG A 705 -19.93 2.56 -2.91
CA ARG A 705 -20.72 1.66 -2.06
C ARG A 705 -22.13 1.48 -2.58
N PHE A 706 -22.58 0.24 -2.66
CA PHE A 706 -23.97 -0.10 -2.94
C PHE A 706 -24.68 -0.65 -1.70
N ASP A 707 -25.96 -0.29 -1.56
CA ASP A 707 -26.86 -1.05 -0.69
C ASP A 707 -27.13 -2.42 -1.35
N PRO A 708 -27.05 -3.55 -0.62
CA PRO A 708 -27.29 -4.87 -1.18
C PRO A 708 -28.62 -5.02 -1.91
N LYS A 709 -29.62 -4.22 -1.55
CA LYS A 709 -30.95 -4.25 -2.22
C LYS A 709 -30.90 -3.72 -3.65
N GLY A 710 -29.96 -2.82 -3.96
CA GLY A 710 -29.81 -2.21 -5.28
C GLY A 710 -29.15 -3.13 -6.31
N VAL A 711 -28.43 -4.15 -5.86
CA VAL A 711 -27.58 -4.99 -6.72
C VAL A 711 -27.86 -6.49 -6.57
N GLN A 712 -29.10 -6.90 -6.40
CA GLN A 712 -29.46 -8.31 -6.19
C GLN A 712 -29.51 -9.13 -7.49
N GLY A 713 -29.12 -10.39 -7.38
CA GLY A 713 -29.22 -11.41 -8.44
C GLY A 713 -28.37 -11.08 -9.68
N GLU A 714 -28.63 -11.75 -10.79
CA GLU A 714 -27.89 -11.57 -12.06
C GLU A 714 -28.03 -10.12 -12.58
N GLY A 715 -29.20 -9.51 -12.44
CA GLY A 715 -29.42 -8.11 -12.82
C GLY A 715 -28.52 -7.16 -12.03
N GLY A 716 -28.34 -7.41 -10.73
CA GLY A 716 -27.44 -6.63 -9.88
C GLY A 716 -25.96 -6.77 -10.26
N ARG A 717 -25.50 -7.98 -10.63
CA ARG A 717 -24.13 -8.16 -11.13
C ARG A 717 -23.89 -7.38 -12.42
N ARG A 718 -24.85 -7.39 -13.35
CA ARG A 718 -24.78 -6.58 -14.58
C ARG A 718 -24.73 -5.09 -14.30
N ILE A 719 -25.38 -4.60 -13.23
CA ILE A 719 -25.30 -3.21 -12.79
C ILE A 719 -23.86 -2.90 -12.33
N ILE A 720 -23.28 -3.75 -11.49
CA ILE A 720 -21.89 -3.58 -11.00
C ILE A 720 -20.93 -3.56 -12.19
N GLU A 721 -21.00 -4.54 -13.09
CA GLU A 721 -20.18 -4.59 -14.29
C GLU A 721 -20.38 -3.35 -15.18
N GLY A 722 -21.63 -2.92 -15.38
CA GLY A 722 -21.95 -1.74 -16.16
C GLY A 722 -21.34 -0.46 -15.60
N VAL A 723 -21.32 -0.30 -14.29
CA VAL A 723 -20.68 0.84 -13.59
C VAL A 723 -19.16 0.79 -13.79
N ILE A 724 -18.54 -0.37 -13.60
CA ILE A 724 -17.08 -0.56 -13.80
C ILE A 724 -16.70 -0.22 -15.25
N ARG A 725 -17.40 -0.79 -16.23
CA ARG A 725 -17.12 -0.55 -17.66
C ARG A 725 -17.34 0.92 -18.05
N THR A 726 -18.40 1.55 -17.53
CA THR A 726 -18.64 2.98 -17.76
C THR A 726 -17.49 3.83 -17.22
N PHE A 727 -17.05 3.54 -16.01
CA PHE A 727 -15.90 4.23 -15.40
C PHE A 727 -14.66 4.10 -16.26
N PHE A 728 -14.33 2.89 -16.70
CA PHE A 728 -13.14 2.61 -17.51
C PHE A 728 -13.23 3.23 -18.91
N GLN A 729 -14.39 3.21 -19.56
CA GLN A 729 -14.61 3.86 -20.85
C GLN A 729 -14.40 5.38 -20.80
N HIS A 730 -14.59 5.99 -19.62
CA HIS A 730 -14.31 7.40 -19.38
C HIS A 730 -12.89 7.69 -18.89
N GLY A 731 -12.00 6.69 -18.86
CA GLY A 731 -10.59 6.86 -18.48
C GLY A 731 -10.30 6.72 -16.98
N GLY A 732 -11.26 6.28 -16.18
CA GLY A 732 -11.01 5.94 -14.79
C GLY A 732 -10.02 4.78 -14.67
N GLU A 733 -9.17 4.80 -13.66
CA GLU A 733 -8.12 3.80 -13.44
C GLU A 733 -8.57 2.65 -12.55
N HIS A 734 -8.95 2.97 -11.33
CA HIS A 734 -9.21 2.01 -10.27
C HIS A 734 -10.56 2.27 -9.60
N ILE A 735 -11.33 1.22 -9.43
CA ILE A 735 -12.57 1.24 -8.65
C ILE A 735 -12.63 0.05 -7.72
N GLN A 736 -12.91 0.32 -6.46
CA GLN A 736 -13.21 -0.71 -5.46
C GLN A 736 -14.62 -0.47 -4.90
N ILE A 737 -15.33 -1.57 -4.66
CA ILE A 737 -16.76 -1.52 -4.38
C ILE A 737 -17.07 -2.27 -3.08
N ASN A 738 -17.80 -1.63 -2.18
CA ASN A 738 -18.39 -2.26 -0.99
C ASN A 738 -19.89 -2.49 -1.23
N VAL A 739 -20.37 -3.70 -0.98
CA VAL A 739 -21.81 -4.02 -1.01
C VAL A 739 -22.25 -4.35 0.42
N VAL A 740 -22.64 -3.32 1.16
CA VAL A 740 -23.03 -3.43 2.58
C VAL A 740 -23.97 -2.30 2.96
N ASP A 741 -24.99 -2.58 3.76
CA ASP A 741 -25.94 -1.59 4.26
C ASP A 741 -25.52 -1.00 5.62
N ASN A 742 -26.02 0.20 5.94
CA ASN A 742 -25.73 0.88 7.19
C ASN A 742 -26.22 0.09 8.42
N LYS A 743 -27.32 -0.66 8.27
CA LYS A 743 -27.87 -1.47 9.37
C LYS A 743 -26.88 -2.56 9.80
N THR A 744 -26.26 -3.23 8.82
CA THR A 744 -25.23 -4.25 9.08
C THR A 744 -23.99 -3.65 9.73
N LEU A 745 -23.51 -2.51 9.23
CA LEU A 745 -22.34 -1.82 9.79
C LEU A 745 -22.58 -1.33 11.24
N LEU A 746 -23.73 -0.72 11.49
CA LEU A 746 -24.11 -0.30 12.85
C LEU A 746 -24.28 -1.49 13.81
N ALA A 747 -24.90 -2.57 13.35
CA ALA A 747 -25.03 -3.79 14.15
C ALA A 747 -23.64 -4.42 14.45
N ALA A 748 -22.70 -4.35 13.50
CA ALA A 748 -21.33 -4.80 13.70
C ALA A 748 -20.57 -3.93 14.72
N GLN A 749 -20.83 -2.62 14.74
CA GLN A 749 -20.27 -1.73 15.76
C GLN A 749 -20.80 -2.04 17.17
N GLU A 750 -22.06 -2.46 17.28
CA GLU A 750 -22.70 -2.76 18.57
C GLU A 750 -22.34 -4.18 19.08
N ASN A 751 -22.17 -5.13 18.15
CA ASN A 751 -21.99 -6.55 18.47
C ASN A 751 -20.82 -7.16 17.65
N PRO A 752 -19.58 -6.70 17.83
CA PRO A 752 -18.45 -7.07 16.98
C PRO A 752 -18.20 -8.58 16.90
N GLU A 753 -18.43 -9.30 17.98
CA GLU A 753 -18.24 -10.75 18.06
C GLU A 753 -19.07 -11.54 17.04
N HIS A 754 -20.26 -11.03 16.64
CA HIS A 754 -21.11 -11.68 15.65
C HIS A 754 -20.73 -11.36 14.20
N TYR A 755 -19.85 -10.37 14.01
CA TYR A 755 -19.48 -9.84 12.70
C TYR A 755 -17.96 -9.89 12.43
N ARG A 756 -17.22 -10.78 13.10
CA ARG A 756 -15.76 -10.90 12.97
C ARG A 756 -15.26 -11.10 11.53
N GLY A 757 -16.08 -11.72 10.67
CA GLY A 757 -15.76 -11.95 9.27
C GLY A 757 -16.29 -10.87 8.32
N LEU A 758 -16.87 -9.77 8.82
CA LEU A 758 -17.35 -8.69 7.97
C LEU A 758 -16.16 -7.89 7.44
N MET A 759 -15.82 -8.12 6.18
CA MET A 759 -14.76 -7.38 5.49
C MET A 759 -15.29 -6.12 4.85
N VAL A 760 -14.46 -5.09 4.83
CA VAL A 760 -14.71 -3.84 4.10
C VAL A 760 -13.45 -3.41 3.35
N ARG A 761 -13.63 -2.82 2.19
CA ARG A 761 -12.58 -2.13 1.47
C ARG A 761 -12.40 -0.74 2.10
N VAL A 762 -11.19 -0.46 2.53
CA VAL A 762 -10.86 0.81 3.19
C VAL A 762 -10.29 1.78 2.16
N ALA A 763 -9.01 1.63 1.81
CA ALA A 763 -8.35 2.44 0.79
C ALA A 763 -7.20 1.61 0.19
N GLY A 764 -7.43 1.00 -0.98
CA GLY A 764 -6.46 0.10 -1.62
C GLY A 764 -6.23 -1.23 -0.88
N TYR A 765 -6.75 -1.41 0.33
CA TYR A 765 -6.63 -2.61 1.14
C TYR A 765 -7.97 -2.99 1.79
N MET A 766 -8.01 -4.16 2.41
CA MET A 766 -9.18 -4.68 3.13
C MET A 766 -8.87 -4.81 4.62
N ALA A 767 -9.89 -4.59 5.44
CA ALA A 767 -9.84 -4.88 6.87
C ALA A 767 -11.14 -5.56 7.31
N TYR A 768 -11.07 -6.28 8.42
CA TYR A 768 -12.30 -6.67 9.12
C TYR A 768 -12.88 -5.44 9.79
N PHE A 769 -14.12 -5.12 9.48
CA PHE A 769 -14.77 -3.91 9.99
C PHE A 769 -14.73 -3.80 11.52
N THR A 770 -14.79 -4.92 12.21
CA THR A 770 -14.75 -4.99 13.67
C THR A 770 -13.35 -4.81 14.28
N GLU A 771 -12.29 -4.88 13.46
CA GLU A 771 -10.90 -4.60 13.87
C GLU A 771 -10.52 -3.12 13.68
N LEU A 772 -11.32 -2.38 12.89
CA LEU A 772 -11.13 -0.94 12.72
C LEU A 772 -11.56 -0.19 13.99
N ASP A 773 -10.89 0.91 14.26
CA ASP A 773 -11.31 1.83 15.32
C ASP A 773 -12.61 2.57 14.96
N ARG A 774 -13.21 3.22 15.96
CA ARG A 774 -14.52 3.87 15.81
C ARG A 774 -14.55 4.98 14.77
N SER A 775 -13.47 5.74 14.61
CA SER A 775 -13.39 6.84 13.64
C SER A 775 -13.37 6.31 12.20
N ALA A 776 -12.56 5.28 11.91
CA ALA A 776 -12.53 4.61 10.62
C ALA A 776 -13.87 3.92 10.28
N GLN A 777 -14.47 3.23 11.26
CA GLN A 777 -15.81 2.65 11.09
C GLN A 777 -16.86 3.71 10.74
N ASN A 778 -16.85 4.84 11.44
CA ASN A 778 -17.79 5.95 11.19
C ASN A 778 -17.58 6.56 9.81
N ALA A 779 -16.34 6.73 9.35
CA ALA A 779 -16.04 7.20 8.00
C ALA A 779 -16.61 6.27 6.93
N ILE A 780 -16.48 4.95 7.10
CA ILE A 780 -17.04 3.94 6.17
C ILE A 780 -18.57 3.97 6.19
N ILE A 781 -19.20 4.10 7.37
CA ILE A 781 -20.66 4.22 7.50
C ILE A 781 -21.18 5.49 6.79
N ALA A 782 -20.41 6.58 6.85
CA ALA A 782 -20.80 7.86 6.25
C ALA A 782 -20.73 7.86 4.71
N ARG A 783 -19.99 6.93 4.07
CA ARG A 783 -19.95 6.81 2.61
C ARG A 783 -21.36 6.64 2.05
N THR A 784 -21.67 7.29 0.93
CA THR A 784 -22.98 7.17 0.25
C THR A 784 -23.25 5.71 -0.14
N ALA A 785 -24.43 5.20 0.23
CA ALA A 785 -24.89 3.87 -0.17
C ALA A 785 -25.90 4.00 -1.31
N HIS A 786 -25.51 3.70 -2.54
CA HIS A 786 -26.37 3.79 -3.70
C HIS A 786 -27.41 2.66 -3.74
N LEU A 787 -28.69 3.00 -3.91
CA LEU A 787 -29.81 2.05 -3.99
C LEU A 787 -30.11 1.59 -5.43
N SER A 788 -29.65 2.35 -6.44
CA SER A 788 -29.82 2.03 -7.86
C SER A 788 -28.75 2.73 -8.68
N ALA A 789 -28.42 2.17 -9.84
CA ALA A 789 -27.54 2.80 -10.82
C ALA A 789 -28.27 3.82 -11.69
#